data_f95fa9767c954b4d4f8cb71afa4e96a6
#
_entry.id   f95fa9767c954b4d4f8cb71afa4e96a6
#
_cell.length_a   1.000
_cell.length_b   1.000
_cell.length_c   1.000
_cell.angle_alpha   90.00
_cell.angle_beta   90.00
_cell.angle_gamma   90.00
#
_symmetry.space_group_name_H-M   'P 1'
#
loop_
_entity.id
_entity.type
_entity.pdbx_description
1 polymer ?
#
loop_
_entity_poly.entity_id
_entity_poly.type
_entity_poly.pdbx_seq_one_letter_code
_entity_poly.pdbx_strand_id
1 'polypeptide(L)'
;MTSLRDALRDRYTLERELGRGGMATVYLAQDVRHERPVALKVLLPELAASLGPDRFQREIKLAARLQHPHILTVHDSGEAAGQLWFTMPYVEGESLRDKLRRERQLGVEDALRITREAAAALDYAHRHGVIHRDIKPENILLTAEGDTLVADFGIARALGGDERLTQTGMSVGTPAYMSPEQASGDKAVDARTDVYSLGAVLYEMLAGEPPFTGPSAQAIILKRFTEAAPSVRRGRPSVPEAVDQAIQRALAPVPADRFATAAEFARSLQPAAMTAATAAPVTAASAASFAVPTAVTPAAAAPAAGPTSPALPAARARRLPLTAIALGLGFLLGLGVLFAWRRTHAATEESAGPKRVAVLPFENLGDSADAYFADGITNEVRGKLSRIAGLAVIARASSNEYRKTTKPPQQIARELEADYLLTATVQWEKTPGGPSRVRVSPELVQVEPGAAPTTKWQQGFDASLTDVFQVQADIASKVANALDVALGDSVRHQLAARPTANPAAYDAFLKGEAAGQSVGATDPASLRRAIAFYEQAVTLDSTFVPAWAQLARARASLYANGTPVPALAAAARQAAERAQALGPNQPEGAAALGWYYGYVTLDDPQAIHAFETALKLAPNNVDVLGSLALAQQALGRWDAALPDLAKASALDPRSARTARLTGLTLLWLRRYPEAQAAMDRALALAPTNLTSIERRAMVALAQGDLAGAQAVVRAGLAAVEPAALLAYFGNYFDLYWVLDDAQQRQLLALPPSAFDNDRGAWAIVRAQTYYLRGDQAKARVYADSARVAMEEQLRATPDDGQRHALRGLALAYLGRKVEAIQEGQRGVALMPSSRDAYNGLYIQHQLVRIYLLVGEPEKALDQLEALLKVPYYLSPGWLKIDPNFAPLRGNPRFERLVAGK
;
A
#
# COMPACT_ATOMS: atom_id res chain seq x y z
N MET A 1 29.53 27.47 -8.10
CA MET A 1 30.62 27.66 -7.11
C MET A 1 31.27 29.04 -7.24
N THR A 2 31.72 29.46 -8.42
CA THR A 2 32.36 30.77 -8.64
C THR A 2 31.48 31.93 -8.18
N SER A 3 30.18 31.89 -8.53
CA SER A 3 29.21 32.97 -8.18
C SER A 3 28.96 33.11 -6.67
N LEU A 4 28.99 32.00 -5.89
CA LEU A 4 28.81 32.04 -4.43
C LEU A 4 30.05 32.62 -3.73
N ARG A 5 31.27 32.20 -4.16
CA ARG A 5 32.54 32.74 -3.66
C ARG A 5 32.61 34.26 -3.89
N ASP A 6 32.22 34.73 -5.09
CA ASP A 6 32.22 36.13 -5.41
C ASP A 6 31.20 36.91 -4.61
N ALA A 7 30.00 36.34 -4.38
CA ALA A 7 28.93 37.00 -3.62
C ALA A 7 29.21 37.11 -2.12
N LEU A 8 30.04 36.22 -1.57
CA LEU A 8 30.41 36.21 -0.14
C LEU A 8 31.77 36.85 0.15
N ARG A 9 32.54 37.24 -0.84
CA ARG A 9 33.95 37.65 -0.78
C ARG A 9 34.25 38.75 0.26
N ASP A 10 33.32 39.67 0.45
CA ASP A 10 33.46 40.79 1.39
C ASP A 10 33.22 40.43 2.87
N ARG A 11 32.70 39.22 3.09
CA ARG A 11 32.36 38.72 4.43
C ARG A 11 33.10 37.41 4.77
N TYR A 12 33.20 36.47 3.82
CA TYR A 12 33.78 35.15 4.06
C TYR A 12 34.67 34.73 2.88
N THR A 13 35.89 34.33 3.20
CA THR A 13 36.81 33.73 2.25
C THR A 13 36.72 32.21 2.36
N LEU A 14 36.15 31.53 1.35
CA LEU A 14 36.04 30.09 1.33
C LEU A 14 37.39 29.43 1.04
N GLU A 15 37.85 28.57 1.95
CA GLU A 15 39.13 27.88 1.83
C GLU A 15 38.99 26.48 1.18
N ARG A 16 38.30 25.56 1.86
CA ARG A 16 38.13 24.16 1.41
C ARG A 16 36.79 23.59 1.83
N GLU A 17 36.34 22.54 1.16
CA GLU A 17 35.19 21.75 1.55
C GLU A 17 35.57 20.91 2.78
N LEU A 18 34.73 20.96 3.83
CA LEU A 18 34.82 20.13 5.03
C LEU A 18 34.02 18.86 4.89
N GLY A 19 32.87 18.92 4.19
CA GLY A 19 32.03 17.78 3.95
C GLY A 19 30.82 18.11 3.09
N ARG A 20 30.24 17.07 2.45
CA ARG A 20 29.03 17.18 1.64
C ARG A 20 28.04 16.12 2.07
N GLY A 21 26.84 16.57 2.45
CA GLY A 21 25.71 15.71 2.81
C GLY A 21 24.55 15.83 1.83
N GLY A 22 23.51 15.04 2.06
CA GLY A 22 22.28 15.05 1.23
C GLY A 22 21.49 16.36 1.25
N MET A 23 21.79 17.29 2.18
CA MET A 23 21.04 18.54 2.37
C MET A 23 21.88 19.80 2.13
N ALA A 24 23.20 19.73 2.34
CA ALA A 24 24.08 20.89 2.31
C ALA A 24 25.53 20.49 2.08
N THR A 25 26.33 21.45 1.64
CA THR A 25 27.80 21.38 1.63
C THR A 25 28.37 22.31 2.69
N VAL A 26 29.33 21.84 3.46
CA VAL A 26 29.99 22.61 4.53
C VAL A 26 31.40 22.97 4.06
N TYR A 27 31.78 24.24 4.20
CA TYR A 27 33.09 24.77 3.84
C TYR A 27 33.77 25.33 5.07
N LEU A 28 35.09 25.14 5.17
CA LEU A 28 35.93 25.98 6.00
C LEU A 28 36.02 27.35 5.31
N ALA A 29 35.75 28.40 6.08
CA ALA A 29 35.84 29.77 5.58
C ALA A 29 36.44 30.68 6.64
N GLN A 30 37.09 31.74 6.22
CA GLN A 30 37.59 32.80 7.09
C GLN A 30 36.56 33.91 7.14
N ASP A 31 36.07 34.28 8.34
CA ASP A 31 35.30 35.50 8.59
C ASP A 31 36.23 36.69 8.50
N VAL A 32 36.12 37.44 7.40
CA VAL A 32 37.03 38.54 7.08
C VAL A 32 36.91 39.70 8.09
N ARG A 33 35.75 39.89 8.75
CA ARG A 33 35.51 41.00 9.71
C ARG A 33 36.06 40.70 11.08
N HIS A 34 36.03 39.42 11.50
CA HIS A 34 36.40 39.00 12.85
C HIS A 34 37.69 38.19 12.85
N GLU A 35 38.33 38.03 11.70
CA GLU A 35 39.60 37.29 11.51
C GLU A 35 39.64 35.92 12.16
N ARG A 36 38.54 35.14 12.04
CA ARG A 36 38.40 33.83 12.68
C ARG A 36 37.89 32.78 11.68
N PRO A 37 38.31 31.52 11.87
CA PRO A 37 37.78 30.41 11.05
C PRO A 37 36.33 30.13 11.44
N VAL A 38 35.50 29.86 10.43
CA VAL A 38 34.11 29.48 10.58
C VAL A 38 33.78 28.30 9.67
N ALA A 39 32.82 27.48 10.06
CA ALA A 39 32.19 26.51 9.18
C ALA A 39 30.98 27.17 8.49
N LEU A 40 31.03 27.29 7.16
CA LEU A 40 29.97 27.87 6.35
C LEU A 40 29.18 26.74 5.67
N LYS A 41 27.94 26.58 6.06
CA LYS A 41 27.01 25.56 5.53
C LYS A 41 26.09 26.17 4.49
N VAL A 42 26.10 25.60 3.28
CA VAL A 42 25.34 26.04 2.10
C VAL A 42 24.32 24.98 1.77
N LEU A 43 23.04 25.32 1.75
CA LEU A 43 21.97 24.38 1.40
C LEU A 43 22.00 24.07 -0.08
N LEU A 44 21.63 22.83 -0.44
CA LEU A 44 21.48 22.44 -1.83
C LEU A 44 20.35 23.25 -2.50
N PRO A 45 20.45 23.59 -3.81
CA PRO A 45 19.49 24.45 -4.50
C PRO A 45 18.06 23.93 -4.45
N GLU A 46 17.86 22.62 -4.60
CA GLU A 46 16.55 21.97 -4.57
C GLU A 46 15.89 22.14 -3.20
N LEU A 47 16.68 22.07 -2.15
CA LEU A 47 16.23 22.24 -0.78
C LEU A 47 15.95 23.70 -0.45
N ALA A 48 16.81 24.60 -0.88
CA ALA A 48 16.64 26.04 -0.74
C ALA A 48 15.35 26.53 -1.43
N ALA A 49 15.06 26.02 -2.62
CA ALA A 49 13.83 26.34 -3.37
C ALA A 49 12.56 25.85 -2.67
N SER A 50 12.59 24.67 -2.05
CA SER A 50 11.43 24.11 -1.33
C SER A 50 11.17 24.78 0.01
N LEU A 51 12.23 25.24 0.69
CA LEU A 51 12.17 25.85 2.01
C LEU A 51 11.70 27.31 1.96
N GLY A 52 12.18 28.05 1.01
CA GLY A 52 12.00 29.50 0.87
C GLY A 52 12.79 30.34 1.91
N PRO A 53 13.21 31.57 1.51
CA PRO A 53 14.05 32.43 2.36
C PRO A 53 13.40 32.79 3.71
N ASP A 54 12.11 33.13 3.72
CA ASP A 54 11.40 33.58 4.92
C ASP A 54 11.27 32.49 5.99
N ARG A 55 11.06 31.25 5.59
CA ARG A 55 10.96 30.12 6.51
C ARG A 55 12.33 29.76 7.05
N PHE A 56 13.35 29.72 6.19
CA PHE A 56 14.73 29.53 6.59
C PHE A 56 15.15 30.56 7.65
N GLN A 57 14.90 31.85 7.40
CA GLN A 57 15.24 32.93 8.31
C GLN A 57 14.57 32.80 9.69
N ARG A 58 13.31 32.32 9.74
CA ARG A 58 12.59 32.09 11.00
C ARG A 58 13.22 30.98 11.83
N GLU A 59 13.53 29.85 11.21
CA GLU A 59 14.11 28.70 11.92
C GLU A 59 15.55 28.98 12.38
N ILE A 60 16.35 29.63 11.55
CA ILE A 60 17.72 30.05 11.91
C ILE A 60 17.69 31.04 13.09
N LYS A 61 16.75 32.00 13.13
CA LYS A 61 16.61 32.93 14.28
C LYS A 61 16.26 32.22 15.58
N LEU A 62 15.54 31.10 15.54
CA LEU A 62 15.27 30.29 16.72
C LEU A 62 16.54 29.53 17.16
N ALA A 63 17.26 28.91 16.23
CA ALA A 63 18.51 28.22 16.53
C ALA A 63 19.60 29.17 17.08
N ALA A 64 19.72 30.38 16.55
CA ALA A 64 20.69 31.38 16.96
C ALA A 64 20.46 31.92 18.39
N ARG A 65 19.28 31.72 18.99
CA ARG A 65 18.98 32.11 20.40
C ARG A 65 19.47 31.09 21.42
N LEU A 66 19.82 29.87 20.99
CA LEU A 66 20.28 28.82 21.88
C LEU A 66 21.75 29.07 22.28
N GLN A 67 22.00 29.31 23.57
CA GLN A 67 23.33 29.52 24.13
C GLN A 67 23.56 28.52 25.26
N HIS A 68 24.36 27.48 24.96
CA HIS A 68 24.70 26.43 25.92
C HIS A 68 26.09 25.87 25.60
N PRO A 69 26.92 25.49 26.57
CA PRO A 69 28.28 25.01 26.31
C PRO A 69 28.34 23.79 25.36
N HIS A 70 27.28 22.96 25.30
CA HIS A 70 27.21 21.79 24.45
C HIS A 70 26.33 22.01 23.20
N ILE A 71 26.05 23.25 22.79
CA ILE A 71 25.32 23.57 21.55
C ILE A 71 26.24 24.36 20.62
N LEU A 72 26.39 23.90 19.40
CA LEU A 72 27.07 24.64 18.34
C LEU A 72 26.16 25.78 17.84
N THR A 73 26.47 27.00 18.19
CA THR A 73 25.65 28.18 17.93
C THR A 73 25.77 28.63 16.47
N VAL A 74 24.66 29.18 15.91
CA VAL A 74 24.70 29.86 14.60
C VAL A 74 25.19 31.28 14.78
N HIS A 75 26.22 31.69 14.01
CA HIS A 75 26.79 33.02 14.06
C HIS A 75 26.09 34.01 13.13
N ASP A 76 25.83 33.57 11.88
CA ASP A 76 25.29 34.43 10.83
C ASP A 76 24.57 33.61 9.80
N SER A 77 23.68 34.23 9.02
CA SER A 77 22.93 33.53 7.96
C SER A 77 22.50 34.52 6.87
N GLY A 78 22.26 34.01 5.66
CA GLY A 78 21.81 34.84 4.58
C GLY A 78 21.50 34.06 3.31
N GLU A 79 21.30 34.82 2.26
CA GLU A 79 21.16 34.34 0.89
C GLU A 79 22.25 35.00 0.03
N ALA A 80 22.93 34.22 -0.82
CA ALA A 80 23.91 34.71 -1.75
C ALA A 80 23.84 33.89 -3.04
N ALA A 81 23.76 34.57 -4.18
CA ALA A 81 23.61 33.97 -5.51
C ALA A 81 22.46 32.92 -5.59
N GLY A 82 21.33 33.19 -4.92
CA GLY A 82 20.18 32.27 -4.86
C GLY A 82 20.39 31.04 -3.97
N GLN A 83 21.44 31.00 -3.17
CA GLN A 83 21.73 29.91 -2.22
C GLN A 83 21.59 30.38 -0.79
N LEU A 84 20.89 29.59 0.04
CA LEU A 84 20.73 29.83 1.47
C LEU A 84 21.96 29.29 2.21
N TRP A 85 22.51 30.07 3.13
CA TRP A 85 23.70 29.70 3.90
C TRP A 85 23.60 30.19 5.32
N PHE A 86 24.40 29.57 6.22
CA PHE A 86 24.65 30.04 7.58
C PHE A 86 26.06 29.65 8.03
N THR A 87 26.58 30.37 9.02
CA THR A 87 27.88 30.12 9.60
C THR A 87 27.77 29.73 11.07
N MET A 88 28.73 28.94 11.51
CA MET A 88 28.90 28.46 12.89
C MET A 88 30.41 28.41 13.22
N PRO A 89 30.82 28.33 14.50
CA PRO A 89 32.22 28.12 14.84
C PRO A 89 32.81 26.93 14.12
N TYR A 90 34.04 27.08 13.65
CA TYR A 90 34.80 25.90 13.20
C TYR A 90 35.28 25.16 14.45
N VAL A 91 34.93 23.89 14.57
CA VAL A 91 35.32 23.02 15.69
C VAL A 91 36.54 22.22 15.27
N GLU A 92 37.66 22.42 15.98
CA GLU A 92 38.83 21.54 15.84
C GLU A 92 38.55 20.23 16.56
N GLY A 93 38.38 19.15 15.79
CA GLY A 93 38.00 17.84 16.30
C GLY A 93 37.45 16.94 15.23
N GLU A 94 36.61 16.01 15.63
CA GLU A 94 35.96 15.04 14.72
C GLU A 94 34.45 14.88 15.03
N SER A 95 33.68 14.35 14.06
CA SER A 95 32.33 13.92 14.39
C SER A 95 32.33 12.60 15.16
N LEU A 96 31.29 12.38 15.99
CA LEU A 96 31.08 11.07 16.64
C LEU A 96 30.98 9.94 15.61
N ARG A 97 30.50 10.23 14.40
CA ARG A 97 30.48 9.26 13.28
C ARG A 97 31.89 8.84 12.88
N ASP A 98 32.81 9.77 12.75
CA ASP A 98 34.18 9.47 12.36
C ASP A 98 34.90 8.70 13.46
N LYS A 99 34.66 9.05 14.72
CA LYS A 99 35.17 8.28 15.87
C LYS A 99 34.63 6.85 15.88
N LEU A 100 33.33 6.63 15.63
CA LEU A 100 32.72 5.30 15.58
C LEU A 100 33.20 4.48 14.36
N ARG A 101 33.49 5.12 13.24
CA ARG A 101 34.11 4.44 12.08
C ARG A 101 35.51 3.92 12.41
N ARG A 102 36.28 4.64 13.20
CA ARG A 102 37.64 4.28 13.58
C ARG A 102 37.67 3.27 14.73
N GLU A 103 36.85 3.47 15.78
CA GLU A 103 36.96 2.68 17.02
C GLU A 103 35.90 1.58 17.13
N ARG A 104 34.84 1.63 16.28
CA ARG A 104 33.64 0.78 16.27
C ARG A 104 32.82 0.84 17.54
N GLN A 105 33.41 0.66 18.71
CA GLN A 105 32.78 0.72 20.04
C GLN A 105 33.58 1.65 20.93
N LEU A 106 32.90 2.46 21.75
CA LEU A 106 33.50 3.36 22.71
C LEU A 106 33.57 2.72 24.12
N GLY A 107 34.48 3.22 24.95
CA GLY A 107 34.45 2.93 26.38
C GLY A 107 33.10 3.28 27.00
N VAL A 108 32.64 2.51 28.01
CA VAL A 108 31.35 2.76 28.65
C VAL A 108 31.29 4.17 29.24
N GLU A 109 32.33 4.60 29.95
CA GLU A 109 32.44 5.93 30.57
C GLU A 109 32.36 7.07 29.54
N ASP A 110 33.06 6.92 28.39
CA ASP A 110 33.05 7.91 27.31
C ASP A 110 31.67 7.99 26.67
N ALA A 111 31.05 6.84 26.37
CA ALA A 111 29.70 6.78 25.81
C ALA A 111 28.66 7.45 26.74
N LEU A 112 28.75 7.20 28.03
CA LEU A 112 27.87 7.81 29.03
C LEU A 112 28.13 9.32 29.18
N ARG A 113 29.41 9.77 29.13
CA ARG A 113 29.76 11.18 29.18
C ARG A 113 29.20 11.93 27.98
N ILE A 114 29.48 11.47 26.78
CA ILE A 114 28.98 12.05 25.51
C ILE A 114 27.45 12.12 25.54
N THR A 115 26.78 11.06 25.99
CA THR A 115 25.32 11.03 26.08
C THR A 115 24.78 12.05 27.07
N ARG A 116 25.39 12.23 28.23
CA ARG A 116 24.95 13.19 29.25
C ARG A 116 25.15 14.63 28.78
N GLU A 117 26.25 14.95 28.13
CA GLU A 117 26.55 16.26 27.56
C GLU A 117 25.55 16.61 26.43
N ALA A 118 25.31 15.69 25.52
CA ALA A 118 24.31 15.85 24.46
C ALA A 118 22.87 15.98 25.03
N ALA A 119 22.52 15.21 26.07
CA ALA A 119 21.23 15.32 26.73
C ALA A 119 21.05 16.68 27.44
N ALA A 120 22.10 17.27 28.01
CA ALA A 120 22.05 18.61 28.61
C ALA A 120 21.76 19.68 27.54
N ALA A 121 22.38 19.58 26.37
CA ALA A 121 22.12 20.43 25.21
C ALA A 121 20.65 20.33 24.75
N LEU A 122 20.14 19.10 24.60
CA LEU A 122 18.76 18.85 24.21
C LEU A 122 17.75 19.37 25.23
N ASP A 123 17.97 19.09 26.52
CA ASP A 123 17.06 19.55 27.58
C ASP A 123 16.98 21.07 27.61
N TYR A 124 18.11 21.77 27.41
CA TYR A 124 18.15 23.20 27.28
C TYR A 124 17.32 23.69 26.08
N ALA A 125 17.52 23.11 24.91
CA ALA A 125 16.77 23.45 23.69
C ALA A 125 15.27 23.20 23.84
N HIS A 126 14.88 22.08 24.47
CA HIS A 126 13.47 21.72 24.71
C HIS A 126 12.76 22.72 25.57
N ARG A 127 13.40 23.20 26.65
CA ARG A 127 12.87 24.26 27.52
C ARG A 127 12.69 25.60 26.79
N HIS A 128 13.43 25.81 25.69
CA HIS A 128 13.26 26.99 24.82
C HIS A 128 12.34 26.73 23.62
N GLY A 129 11.60 25.60 23.60
CA GLY A 129 10.63 25.26 22.57
C GLY A 129 11.23 24.75 21.27
N VAL A 130 12.52 24.35 21.28
CA VAL A 130 13.23 23.83 20.11
C VAL A 130 13.46 22.32 20.28
N ILE A 131 12.92 21.52 19.36
CA ILE A 131 13.14 20.08 19.25
C ILE A 131 14.09 19.85 18.08
N HIS A 132 15.13 19.03 18.27
CA HIS A 132 16.20 18.83 17.28
C HIS A 132 15.74 18.01 16.06
N ARG A 133 15.10 16.88 16.29
CA ARG A 133 14.50 15.98 15.28
C ARG A 133 15.46 15.23 14.33
N ASP A 134 16.76 15.45 14.44
CA ASP A 134 17.78 14.77 13.62
C ASP A 134 19.05 14.46 14.45
N ILE A 135 18.88 13.92 15.66
CA ILE A 135 20.00 13.47 16.50
C ILE A 135 20.58 12.20 15.90
N LYS A 136 21.87 12.29 15.54
CA LYS A 136 22.67 11.19 14.97
C LYS A 136 24.16 11.46 15.18
N PRO A 137 25.04 10.47 15.05
CA PRO A 137 26.48 10.66 15.27
C PRO A 137 27.13 11.73 14.39
N GLU A 138 26.62 12.00 13.21
CA GLU A 138 27.11 13.05 12.31
C GLU A 138 26.88 14.47 12.86
N ASN A 139 25.83 14.64 13.69
CA ASN A 139 25.43 15.93 14.28
C ASN A 139 25.95 16.11 15.71
N ILE A 140 26.79 15.20 16.20
CA ILE A 140 27.49 15.28 17.49
C ILE A 140 28.97 15.43 17.18
N LEU A 141 29.56 16.58 17.54
CA LEU A 141 30.97 16.88 17.32
C LEU A 141 31.73 16.74 18.65
N LEU A 142 32.95 16.25 18.54
CA LEU A 142 33.86 16.11 19.69
C LEU A 142 35.04 17.05 19.45
N THR A 143 35.27 17.96 20.39
CA THR A 143 36.44 18.89 20.35
C THR A 143 37.76 18.13 20.58
N ALA A 144 38.85 18.78 20.30
CA ALA A 144 40.20 18.21 20.59
C ALA A 144 40.40 17.92 22.09
N GLU A 145 39.72 18.70 22.95
CA GLU A 145 39.72 18.54 24.42
C GLU A 145 38.75 17.44 24.88
N GLY A 146 37.90 16.93 23.99
CA GLY A 146 36.97 15.85 24.24
C GLY A 146 35.57 16.31 24.66
N ASP A 147 35.27 17.61 24.64
CA ASP A 147 33.92 18.12 24.92
C ASP A 147 32.96 17.78 23.77
N THR A 148 31.67 17.56 24.11
CA THR A 148 30.62 17.23 23.15
C THR A 148 29.85 18.48 22.75
N LEU A 149 29.65 18.68 21.45
CA LEU A 149 28.83 19.74 20.88
C LEU A 149 27.76 19.16 19.97
N VAL A 150 26.50 19.53 20.16
CA VAL A 150 25.37 19.16 19.28
C VAL A 150 25.17 20.26 18.25
N ALA A 151 25.24 19.88 16.97
CA ALA A 151 25.10 20.75 15.81
C ALA A 151 23.75 20.62 15.14
N ASP A 152 23.37 21.58 14.27
CA ASP A 152 22.21 21.51 13.36
C ASP A 152 20.82 21.59 14.03
N PHE A 153 20.70 22.34 15.13
CA PHE A 153 19.38 22.62 15.75
C PHE A 153 18.44 23.40 14.82
N GLY A 154 17.18 22.97 14.75
CA GLY A 154 16.06 23.71 14.12
C GLY A 154 15.94 23.57 12.59
N ILE A 155 16.95 23.11 11.87
CA ILE A 155 16.91 23.02 10.38
C ILE A 155 16.00 21.90 9.92
N ALA A 156 15.90 20.81 10.65
CA ALA A 156 15.03 19.68 10.32
C ALA A 156 13.53 20.03 10.36
N ARG A 157 13.11 20.98 11.20
CA ARG A 157 11.72 21.48 11.27
C ARG A 157 11.33 22.28 10.03
N ALA A 158 12.26 23.01 9.48
CA ALA A 158 12.06 23.76 8.25
C ALA A 158 11.76 22.83 7.06
N LEU A 159 12.35 21.65 7.09
CA LEU A 159 12.27 20.66 6.00
C LEU A 159 11.08 19.69 6.15
N GLY A 160 10.56 19.46 7.37
CA GLY A 160 9.55 18.43 7.66
C GLY A 160 8.09 18.90 7.69
N GLY A 161 7.79 20.15 7.37
CA GLY A 161 6.47 20.77 7.56
C GLY A 161 5.50 20.70 6.38
N ASP A 162 5.87 20.20 5.21
CA ASP A 162 4.99 20.07 4.05
C ASP A 162 5.07 18.67 3.43
N GLU A 163 3.91 18.08 3.14
CA GLU A 163 3.68 16.79 2.50
C GLU A 163 4.40 16.61 1.13
N ARG A 164 5.05 17.65 0.60
CA ARG A 164 5.71 17.66 -0.71
C ARG A 164 7.10 17.06 -0.73
N LEU A 165 7.80 16.96 0.41
CA LEU A 165 9.17 16.43 0.47
C LEU A 165 9.24 14.90 0.49
N THR A 166 8.16 14.23 0.86
CA THR A 166 8.03 12.77 0.76
C THR A 166 7.73 12.28 -0.66
N GLN A 167 7.27 13.16 -1.56
CA GLN A 167 6.98 12.82 -2.96
C GLN A 167 8.23 12.76 -3.84
N THR A 168 9.35 13.36 -3.44
CA THR A 168 10.59 13.40 -4.25
C THR A 168 11.58 12.28 -3.94
N GLY A 169 11.24 11.34 -3.03
CA GLY A 169 12.13 10.22 -2.69
C GLY A 169 13.41 10.62 -1.95
N MET A 170 13.60 11.88 -1.59
CA MET A 170 14.70 12.32 -0.73
C MET A 170 14.37 12.01 0.72
N SER A 171 15.00 10.97 1.27
CA SER A 171 14.96 10.64 2.68
C SER A 171 15.62 11.77 3.49
N VAL A 172 14.80 12.61 4.12
CA VAL A 172 15.28 13.61 5.09
C VAL A 172 15.62 12.86 6.38
N GLY A 173 16.90 12.62 6.64
CA GLY A 173 17.45 11.97 7.84
C GLY A 173 17.96 10.55 7.63
N THR A 174 18.86 10.12 8.51
CA THR A 174 19.39 8.73 8.53
C THR A 174 18.38 7.83 9.26
N PRO A 175 17.74 6.86 8.60
CA PRO A 175 16.64 6.09 9.19
C PRO A 175 16.96 5.37 10.48
N ALA A 176 18.24 5.08 10.73
CA ALA A 176 18.70 4.31 11.89
C ALA A 176 18.39 4.96 13.26
N TYR A 177 18.29 6.29 13.34
CA TYR A 177 18.10 7.04 14.60
C TYR A 177 16.71 7.69 14.73
N MET A 178 15.92 7.69 13.66
CA MET A 178 14.59 8.31 13.63
C MET A 178 13.64 7.63 14.61
N SER A 179 12.86 8.37 15.38
CA SER A 179 11.88 7.79 16.31
C SER A 179 10.68 7.18 15.55
N PRO A 180 9.91 6.28 16.17
CA PRO A 180 8.70 5.70 15.54
C PRO A 180 7.72 6.76 15.05
N GLU A 181 7.40 7.78 15.88
CA GLU A 181 6.48 8.86 15.55
C GLU A 181 6.99 9.75 14.40
N GLN A 182 8.31 9.96 14.29
CA GLN A 182 8.89 10.64 13.13
C GLN A 182 8.78 9.77 11.86
N ALA A 183 9.06 8.48 11.99
CA ALA A 183 9.00 7.54 10.87
C ALA A 183 7.57 7.33 10.37
N SER A 184 6.55 7.49 11.24
CA SER A 184 5.13 7.48 10.87
C SER A 184 4.64 8.80 10.27
N GLY A 185 5.45 9.88 10.33
CA GLY A 185 5.04 11.21 9.86
C GLY A 185 4.03 11.89 10.79
N ASP A 186 4.09 11.61 12.10
CA ASP A 186 3.19 12.18 13.08
C ASP A 186 3.40 13.70 13.18
N LYS A 187 2.31 14.49 13.12
CA LYS A 187 2.38 15.96 13.21
C LYS A 187 2.71 16.45 14.62
N ALA A 188 2.47 15.65 15.65
CA ALA A 188 2.67 15.98 17.06
C ALA A 188 3.96 15.36 17.64
N VAL A 189 5.09 15.53 16.94
CA VAL A 189 6.40 15.10 17.44
C VAL A 189 6.88 16.03 18.55
N ASP A 190 7.04 15.51 19.78
CA ASP A 190 7.51 16.24 20.95
C ASP A 190 9.00 15.96 21.31
N ALA A 191 9.47 16.52 22.43
CA ALA A 191 10.86 16.41 22.90
C ALA A 191 11.34 14.96 23.12
N ARG A 192 10.44 14.01 23.33
CA ARG A 192 10.75 12.59 23.56
C ARG A 192 11.26 11.87 22.30
N THR A 193 11.10 12.49 21.14
CA THR A 193 11.72 12.01 19.89
C THR A 193 13.25 12.09 19.95
N ASP A 194 13.79 13.20 20.50
CA ASP A 194 15.23 13.38 20.64
C ASP A 194 15.81 12.44 21.71
N VAL A 195 15.03 12.11 22.76
CA VAL A 195 15.40 11.10 23.77
C VAL A 195 15.56 9.73 23.11
N TYR A 196 14.63 9.34 22.22
CA TYR A 196 14.73 8.10 21.46
C TYR A 196 15.98 8.08 20.59
N SER A 197 16.19 9.14 19.81
CA SER A 197 17.34 9.23 18.88
C SER A 197 18.68 9.19 19.63
N LEU A 198 18.77 9.87 20.78
CA LEU A 198 19.96 9.84 21.63
C LEU A 198 20.15 8.44 22.27
N GLY A 199 19.08 7.75 22.64
CA GLY A 199 19.12 6.34 23.06
C GLY A 199 19.67 5.42 22.00
N ALA A 200 19.31 5.62 20.72
CA ALA A 200 19.85 4.86 19.59
C ALA A 200 21.35 5.15 19.35
N VAL A 201 21.78 6.40 19.54
CA VAL A 201 23.19 6.77 19.46
C VAL A 201 23.98 6.13 20.60
N LEU A 202 23.47 6.14 21.84
CA LEU A 202 24.12 5.46 22.97
C LEU A 202 24.23 3.95 22.74
N TYR A 203 23.18 3.35 22.22
CA TYR A 203 23.22 1.92 21.85
C TYR A 203 24.36 1.66 20.87
N GLU A 204 24.48 2.44 19.79
CA GLU A 204 25.53 2.26 18.78
C GLU A 204 26.94 2.50 19.35
N MET A 205 27.13 3.51 20.18
CA MET A 205 28.43 3.75 20.86
C MET A 205 28.89 2.52 21.65
N LEU A 206 27.97 1.80 22.26
CA LEU A 206 28.26 0.63 23.08
C LEU A 206 28.29 -0.68 22.28
N ALA A 207 27.37 -0.88 21.33
CA ALA A 207 27.24 -2.11 20.54
C ALA A 207 28.11 -2.13 19.27
N GLY A 208 28.47 -0.96 18.73
CA GLY A 208 29.19 -0.79 17.47
C GLY A 208 28.31 -0.74 16.23
N GLU A 209 27.00 -0.92 16.39
CA GLU A 209 25.99 -0.78 15.35
C GLU A 209 24.68 -0.23 15.95
N PRO A 210 23.83 0.44 15.18
CA PRO A 210 22.53 0.92 15.66
C PRO A 210 21.62 -0.21 16.12
N PRO A 211 20.62 0.05 17.02
CA PRO A 211 19.73 -0.97 17.57
C PRO A 211 18.90 -1.68 16.50
N PHE A 212 18.63 -1.01 15.40
CA PHE A 212 17.91 -1.56 14.26
C PHE A 212 18.72 -1.38 12.99
N THR A 213 19.12 -2.49 12.39
CA THR A 213 19.85 -2.58 11.12
C THR A 213 19.02 -3.35 10.10
N GLY A 214 19.21 -3.06 8.81
CA GLY A 214 18.47 -3.74 7.75
C GLY A 214 18.98 -3.37 6.36
N PRO A 215 18.58 -4.15 5.32
CA PRO A 215 19.04 -3.96 3.95
C PRO A 215 18.49 -2.69 3.29
N SER A 216 17.46 -2.08 3.85
CA SER A 216 16.85 -0.85 3.34
C SER A 216 16.39 0.07 4.49
N ALA A 217 16.20 1.36 4.19
CA ALA A 217 15.62 2.33 5.11
C ALA A 217 14.26 1.86 5.66
N GLN A 218 13.42 1.29 4.78
CA GLN A 218 12.11 0.75 5.14
C GLN A 218 12.22 -0.46 6.09
N ALA A 219 13.20 -1.35 5.86
CA ALA A 219 13.42 -2.50 6.74
C ALA A 219 13.84 -2.06 8.16
N ILE A 220 14.68 -1.03 8.27
CA ILE A 220 15.10 -0.44 9.56
C ILE A 220 13.89 0.21 10.27
N ILE A 221 13.08 0.96 9.53
CA ILE A 221 11.87 1.58 10.05
C ILE A 221 10.87 0.52 10.52
N LEU A 222 10.67 -0.54 9.73
CA LEU A 222 9.74 -1.62 10.08
C LEU A 222 10.13 -2.34 11.36
N LYS A 223 11.40 -2.73 11.51
CA LYS A 223 11.90 -3.38 12.72
C LYS A 223 11.61 -2.58 13.98
N ARG A 224 11.74 -1.27 13.92
CA ARG A 224 11.48 -0.35 15.02
C ARG A 224 10.02 -0.37 15.51
N PHE A 225 9.07 -0.68 14.62
CA PHE A 225 7.66 -0.80 14.98
C PHE A 225 7.27 -2.21 15.44
N THR A 226 8.03 -3.22 15.04
CA THR A 226 7.65 -4.63 15.22
C THR A 226 8.52 -5.38 16.22
N GLU A 227 9.71 -4.88 16.51
CA GLU A 227 10.68 -5.52 17.38
C GLU A 227 11.05 -4.60 18.54
N ALA A 228 11.20 -5.15 19.74
CA ALA A 228 11.83 -4.44 20.84
C ALA A 228 13.32 -4.24 20.50
N ALA A 229 13.90 -3.11 20.92
CA ALA A 229 15.33 -2.88 20.77
C ALA A 229 16.09 -4.04 21.44
N PRO A 230 17.06 -4.66 20.77
CA PRO A 230 17.83 -5.74 21.39
C PRO A 230 18.62 -5.21 22.60
N SER A 231 18.77 -6.03 23.63
CA SER A 231 19.63 -5.66 24.78
C SER A 231 21.06 -5.47 24.30
N VAL A 232 21.67 -4.33 24.63
CA VAL A 232 23.08 -4.05 24.30
C VAL A 232 24.04 -5.06 24.97
N ARG A 233 23.61 -5.66 26.09
CA ARG A 233 24.37 -6.69 26.81
C ARG A 233 24.49 -8.01 26.06
N ARG A 234 23.65 -8.27 25.04
CA ARG A 234 23.82 -9.45 24.16
C ARG A 234 25.13 -9.40 23.39
N GLY A 235 25.51 -8.22 22.90
CA GLY A 235 26.76 -8.02 22.18
C GLY A 235 27.93 -7.61 23.09
N ARG A 236 27.64 -7.00 24.27
CA ARG A 236 28.64 -6.49 25.20
C ARG A 236 28.21 -6.72 26.66
N PRO A 237 28.46 -7.89 27.24
CA PRO A 237 28.02 -8.23 28.61
C PRO A 237 28.59 -7.33 29.71
N SER A 238 29.70 -6.61 29.43
CA SER A 238 30.33 -5.67 30.36
C SER A 238 29.55 -4.36 30.61
N VAL A 239 28.51 -4.08 29.80
CA VAL A 239 27.62 -2.94 29.99
C VAL A 239 26.79 -3.17 31.25
N PRO A 240 26.72 -2.20 32.19
CA PRO A 240 25.90 -2.33 33.38
C PRO A 240 24.42 -2.50 33.05
N GLU A 241 23.73 -3.31 33.84
CA GLU A 241 22.32 -3.61 33.60
C GLU A 241 21.43 -2.37 33.64
N ALA A 242 21.72 -1.43 34.56
CA ALA A 242 21.01 -0.17 34.65
C ALA A 242 21.14 0.70 33.38
N VAL A 243 22.29 0.63 32.68
CA VAL A 243 22.49 1.32 31.41
C VAL A 243 21.66 0.66 30.30
N ASP A 244 21.64 -0.67 30.24
CA ASP A 244 20.80 -1.40 29.28
C ASP A 244 19.32 -1.11 29.49
N GLN A 245 18.84 -1.10 30.73
CA GLN A 245 17.45 -0.73 31.09
C GLN A 245 17.12 0.71 30.68
N ALA A 246 18.04 1.64 30.89
CA ALA A 246 17.87 3.04 30.48
C ALA A 246 17.78 3.17 28.96
N ILE A 247 18.62 2.44 28.22
CA ILE A 247 18.56 2.38 26.75
C ILE A 247 17.21 1.80 26.29
N GLN A 248 16.78 0.66 26.86
CA GLN A 248 15.49 0.03 26.53
C GLN A 248 14.31 0.98 26.74
N ARG A 249 14.32 1.71 27.86
CA ARG A 249 13.29 2.72 28.16
C ARG A 249 13.34 3.90 27.17
N ALA A 250 14.52 4.42 26.85
CA ALA A 250 14.66 5.49 25.86
C ALA A 250 14.17 5.07 24.48
N LEU A 251 14.36 3.79 24.10
CA LEU A 251 13.96 3.19 22.83
C LEU A 251 12.55 2.60 22.84
N ALA A 252 11.74 2.85 23.88
CA ALA A 252 10.36 2.40 23.91
C ALA A 252 9.58 2.92 22.69
N PRO A 253 8.77 2.06 21.98
CA PRO A 253 8.02 2.48 20.80
C PRO A 253 7.03 3.61 21.08
N VAL A 254 6.36 3.57 22.23
CA VAL A 254 5.37 4.56 22.65
C VAL A 254 6.08 5.72 23.39
N PRO A 255 5.92 6.98 22.94
CA PRO A 255 6.57 8.11 23.60
C PRO A 255 6.26 8.27 25.10
N ALA A 256 5.06 7.85 25.55
CA ALA A 256 4.66 7.92 26.95
C ALA A 256 5.49 7.00 27.88
N ASP A 257 6.05 5.93 27.36
CA ASP A 257 6.84 4.95 28.12
C ASP A 257 8.33 5.35 28.24
N ARG A 258 8.77 6.37 27.49
CA ARG A 258 10.12 6.90 27.51
C ARG A 258 10.35 7.81 28.73
N PHE A 259 11.55 8.34 28.85
CA PHE A 259 11.81 9.45 29.77
C PHE A 259 11.09 10.70 29.30
N ALA A 260 10.47 11.43 30.22
CA ALA A 260 9.71 12.64 29.90
C ALA A 260 10.62 13.76 29.36
N THR A 261 11.88 13.83 29.84
CA THR A 261 12.88 14.83 29.43
C THR A 261 14.23 14.18 29.16
N ALA A 262 15.08 14.87 28.38
CA ALA A 262 16.46 14.46 28.15
C ALA A 262 17.30 14.52 29.47
N ALA A 263 16.98 15.46 30.37
CA ALA A 263 17.61 15.52 31.71
C ALA A 263 17.28 14.28 32.56
N GLU A 264 16.07 13.71 32.48
CA GLU A 264 15.74 12.46 33.17
C GLU A 264 16.53 11.29 32.62
N PHE A 265 16.67 11.21 31.30
CA PHE A 265 17.52 10.19 30.67
C PHE A 265 18.97 10.32 31.14
N ALA A 266 19.55 11.52 31.12
CA ALA A 266 20.92 11.77 31.60
C ALA A 266 21.10 11.35 33.06
N ARG A 267 20.13 11.63 33.92
CA ARG A 267 20.19 11.26 35.36
C ARG A 267 20.18 9.74 35.56
N SER A 268 19.42 8.99 34.75
CA SER A 268 19.42 7.54 34.84
C SER A 268 20.75 6.87 34.47
N LEU A 269 21.62 7.61 33.79
CA LEU A 269 22.98 7.20 33.40
C LEU A 269 24.07 7.64 34.41
N GLN A 270 23.71 8.16 35.59
CA GLN A 270 24.70 8.55 36.65
C GLN A 270 25.07 7.35 37.51
N PRO A 271 26.32 7.27 38.01
CA PRO A 271 26.78 6.13 38.82
C PRO A 271 25.97 5.90 40.10
N ALA A 272 25.44 6.94 40.74
CA ALA A 272 24.63 6.84 41.96
C ALA A 272 23.23 6.23 41.68
N ALA A 273 22.66 6.39 40.48
CA ALA A 273 21.39 5.79 40.10
C ALA A 273 21.55 4.31 39.77
N MET A 274 22.76 3.86 39.41
CA MET A 274 23.07 2.47 39.01
C MET A 274 23.14 1.52 40.21
N THR A 275 23.35 2.04 41.44
CA THR A 275 23.38 1.25 42.69
C THR A 275 22.00 1.07 43.32
N ALA A 276 20.98 1.86 42.97
CA ALA A 276 19.66 1.81 43.59
C ALA A 276 18.72 0.77 42.95
N ALA A 277 19.05 0.25 41.79
CA ALA A 277 18.21 -0.71 41.05
C ALA A 277 18.38 -2.18 41.50
N THR A 278 19.29 -2.48 42.44
CA THR A 278 19.60 -3.84 42.92
C THR A 278 18.82 -4.25 44.16
N ALA A 279 17.90 -3.43 44.68
CA ALA A 279 17.16 -3.73 45.91
C ALA A 279 15.68 -3.48 45.76
N ALA A 280 14.94 -4.40 45.16
CA ALA A 280 13.50 -4.57 45.34
C ALA A 280 13.19 -6.06 45.35
N PRO A 281 12.55 -6.58 46.44
CA PRO A 281 12.28 -8.01 46.54
C PRO A 281 11.05 -8.40 45.70
N VAL A 282 11.21 -9.46 44.91
CA VAL A 282 10.13 -10.13 44.19
C VAL A 282 9.29 -10.88 45.22
N THR A 283 8.05 -10.48 45.44
CA THR A 283 7.03 -11.28 46.11
C THR A 283 6.35 -12.18 45.10
N ALA A 284 6.56 -13.48 45.30
CA ALA A 284 5.90 -14.56 44.58
C ALA A 284 4.43 -14.65 45.01
N ALA A 285 3.52 -14.66 44.06
CA ALA A 285 2.14 -15.04 44.26
C ALA A 285 1.85 -16.32 43.44
N SER A 286 1.38 -17.24 44.20
CA SER A 286 1.13 -18.66 43.99
C SER A 286 0.20 -18.99 42.83
N ALA A 287 0.49 -20.11 42.20
CA ALA A 287 -0.35 -20.84 41.25
C ALA A 287 -1.57 -21.47 41.95
N ALA A 288 -2.74 -21.31 41.34
CA ALA A 288 -3.90 -22.13 41.64
C ALA A 288 -4.36 -22.85 40.37
N SER A 289 -4.15 -24.14 40.43
CA SER A 289 -4.62 -25.19 39.50
C SER A 289 -6.12 -25.39 39.68
N PHE A 290 -6.88 -25.45 38.58
CA PHE A 290 -8.22 -26.08 38.61
C PHE A 290 -8.33 -27.12 37.49
N ALA A 291 -8.77 -28.27 37.97
CA ALA A 291 -8.91 -29.51 37.25
C ALA A 291 -10.20 -29.57 36.39
N VAL A 292 -10.09 -30.37 35.35
CA VAL A 292 -11.15 -30.85 34.45
C VAL A 292 -11.99 -31.92 35.20
N PRO A 293 -13.29 -32.04 34.91
CA PRO A 293 -13.88 -33.37 34.90
C PRO A 293 -14.46 -33.76 33.53
N THR A 294 -14.14 -35.01 33.22
CA THR A 294 -14.50 -35.79 32.05
C THR A 294 -15.93 -36.38 32.16
N ALA A 295 -16.54 -36.51 30.96
CA ALA A 295 -17.44 -37.57 30.47
C ALA A 295 -18.75 -37.93 31.21
N VAL A 296 -19.79 -38.03 30.40
CA VAL A 296 -20.58 -39.26 30.22
C VAL A 296 -21.46 -39.15 28.98
N THR A 297 -21.34 -40.06 28.02
CA THR A 297 -22.40 -40.52 27.10
C THR A 297 -23.18 -41.63 27.78
N PRO A 298 -24.49 -41.86 27.46
CA PRO A 298 -24.77 -42.84 26.42
C PRO A 298 -26.12 -42.73 25.64
N ALA A 299 -26.10 -43.41 24.52
CA ALA A 299 -27.00 -44.40 23.95
C ALA A 299 -28.30 -44.03 23.26
N ALA A 300 -28.26 -44.35 22.03
CA ALA A 300 -29.14 -44.97 21.04
C ALA A 300 -30.61 -45.27 21.34
N ALA A 301 -31.46 -44.98 20.39
CA ALA A 301 -32.55 -45.85 19.92
C ALA A 301 -33.09 -45.39 18.53
N ALA A 302 -33.09 -46.27 17.57
CA ALA A 302 -33.96 -46.31 16.41
C ALA A 302 -34.99 -47.46 16.66
N PRO A 303 -35.93 -47.79 15.79
CA PRO A 303 -36.57 -47.13 14.64
C PRO A 303 -38.13 -47.25 14.68
N ALA A 304 -38.85 -46.60 13.78
CA ALA A 304 -40.18 -47.07 13.36
C ALA A 304 -40.61 -46.44 12.03
N ALA A 305 -40.76 -47.29 11.06
CA ALA A 305 -41.85 -47.64 10.18
C ALA A 305 -42.70 -46.49 9.52
N GLY A 306 -42.71 -46.52 8.21
CA GLY A 306 -43.63 -45.74 7.36
C GLY A 306 -45.05 -46.27 7.33
N PRO A 307 -45.96 -45.52 6.77
CA PRO A 307 -47.22 -46.10 6.28
C PRO A 307 -47.44 -45.88 4.80
N THR A 308 -48.06 -46.92 4.26
CA THR A 308 -48.55 -47.25 2.94
C THR A 308 -49.58 -46.24 2.42
N SER A 309 -49.51 -46.03 1.10
CA SER A 309 -50.54 -45.37 0.28
C SER A 309 -51.80 -46.19 0.13
N PRO A 310 -52.97 -45.56 0.10
CA PRO A 310 -54.18 -46.21 -0.41
C PRO A 310 -54.52 -45.79 -1.82
N ALA A 311 -55.04 -46.71 -2.59
CA ALA A 311 -55.46 -46.65 -3.99
C ALA A 311 -56.74 -45.77 -4.20
N LEU A 312 -56.81 -45.13 -5.32
CA LEU A 312 -57.96 -44.38 -5.81
C LEU A 312 -59.02 -45.27 -6.40
N PRO A 313 -60.35 -45.00 -6.16
CA PRO A 313 -61.39 -45.67 -6.91
C PRO A 313 -61.79 -44.88 -8.16
N ALA A 314 -62.17 -45.63 -9.15
CA ALA A 314 -62.60 -45.14 -10.48
C ALA A 314 -63.82 -44.26 -10.43
N ALA A 315 -63.79 -43.11 -11.16
CA ALA A 315 -64.90 -42.14 -11.27
C ALA A 315 -65.76 -42.45 -12.51
N ARG A 316 -67.03 -42.53 -12.26
CA ARG A 316 -68.10 -42.55 -13.29
C ARG A 316 -68.28 -41.16 -13.89
N ALA A 317 -68.28 -41.11 -15.26
CA ALA A 317 -68.53 -39.90 -15.99
C ALA A 317 -69.96 -39.39 -15.79
N ARG A 318 -70.14 -38.19 -15.32
CA ARG A 318 -71.38 -37.37 -15.31
C ARG A 318 -71.29 -36.32 -16.41
N ARG A 319 -72.35 -36.28 -17.25
CA ARG A 319 -72.51 -35.25 -18.30
C ARG A 319 -72.82 -33.92 -17.67
N LEU A 320 -72.03 -32.88 -17.95
CA LEU A 320 -72.14 -31.50 -17.50
C LEU A 320 -73.24 -30.77 -18.32
N PRO A 321 -74.09 -29.90 -17.73
CA PRO A 321 -75.07 -29.11 -18.43
C PRO A 321 -74.37 -27.94 -19.18
N LEU A 322 -74.97 -27.55 -20.34
CA LEU A 322 -74.49 -26.52 -21.25
C LEU A 322 -74.21 -25.14 -20.56
N THR A 323 -74.87 -24.81 -19.46
CA THR A 323 -74.63 -23.60 -18.68
C THR A 323 -73.24 -23.60 -17.98
N ALA A 324 -72.71 -24.76 -17.60
CA ALA A 324 -71.35 -24.89 -17.03
C ALA A 324 -70.27 -24.66 -18.07
N ILE A 325 -70.50 -25.02 -19.33
CA ILE A 325 -69.61 -24.80 -20.45
C ILE A 325 -69.49 -23.32 -20.81
N ALA A 326 -70.68 -22.60 -20.80
CA ALA A 326 -70.63 -21.14 -21.04
C ALA A 326 -69.92 -20.36 -19.96
N LEU A 327 -70.14 -20.74 -18.66
CA LEU A 327 -69.40 -20.14 -17.55
C LEU A 327 -67.88 -20.46 -17.56
N GLY A 328 -67.51 -21.70 -17.99
CA GLY A 328 -66.13 -22.10 -18.19
C GLY A 328 -65.44 -21.33 -19.31
N LEU A 329 -66.17 -21.10 -20.44
CA LEU A 329 -65.62 -20.28 -21.54
C LEU A 329 -65.49 -18.82 -21.19
N GLY A 330 -66.44 -18.26 -20.43
CA GLY A 330 -66.36 -16.87 -19.89
C GLY A 330 -65.21 -16.69 -18.93
N PHE A 331 -64.99 -17.67 -18.06
CA PHE A 331 -63.86 -17.68 -17.14
C PHE A 331 -62.50 -17.81 -17.84
N LEU A 332 -62.44 -18.68 -18.90
CA LEU A 332 -61.24 -18.81 -19.71
C LEU A 332 -60.97 -17.58 -20.59
N LEU A 333 -62.01 -16.91 -21.07
CA LEU A 333 -61.85 -15.60 -21.74
C LEU A 333 -61.42 -14.51 -20.76
N GLY A 334 -61.98 -14.46 -19.56
CA GLY A 334 -61.55 -13.56 -18.49
C GLY A 334 -60.11 -13.80 -18.05
N LEU A 335 -59.70 -15.07 -17.90
CA LEU A 335 -58.32 -15.47 -17.63
C LEU A 335 -57.40 -15.13 -18.81
N GLY A 336 -57.86 -15.31 -20.09
CA GLY A 336 -57.09 -14.94 -21.26
C GLY A 336 -56.88 -13.42 -21.36
N VAL A 337 -57.89 -12.62 -21.05
CA VAL A 337 -57.81 -11.14 -20.98
C VAL A 337 -56.92 -10.71 -19.81
N LEU A 338 -57.04 -11.34 -18.64
CA LEU A 338 -56.18 -11.08 -17.48
C LEU A 338 -54.72 -11.49 -17.75
N PHE A 339 -54.53 -12.62 -18.46
CA PHE A 339 -53.20 -13.07 -18.85
C PHE A 339 -52.60 -12.19 -19.95
N ALA A 340 -53.37 -11.75 -20.93
CA ALA A 340 -52.93 -10.78 -21.92
C ALA A 340 -52.63 -9.41 -21.29
N TRP A 341 -53.51 -8.94 -20.36
CA TRP A 341 -53.27 -7.71 -19.59
C TRP A 341 -52.03 -7.82 -18.72
N ARG A 342 -51.82 -8.93 -17.99
CA ARG A 342 -50.61 -9.20 -17.23
C ARG A 342 -49.37 -9.27 -18.12
N ARG A 343 -49.45 -9.89 -19.30
CA ARG A 343 -48.34 -10.03 -20.24
C ARG A 343 -48.00 -8.69 -20.90
N THR A 344 -48.95 -7.82 -21.18
CA THR A 344 -48.70 -6.47 -21.68
C THR A 344 -48.18 -5.53 -20.60
N HIS A 345 -48.53 -5.74 -19.32
CA HIS A 345 -47.96 -4.94 -18.19
C HIS A 345 -46.67 -5.54 -17.63
N ALA A 346 -46.49 -6.86 -17.67
CA ALA A 346 -45.18 -7.49 -17.36
C ALA A 346 -44.12 -7.16 -18.43
N ALA A 347 -44.50 -7.01 -19.69
CA ALA A 347 -43.54 -6.60 -20.73
C ALA A 347 -43.11 -5.12 -20.60
N THR A 348 -43.85 -4.30 -19.83
CA THR A 348 -43.44 -2.92 -19.51
C THR A 348 -42.59 -2.85 -18.23
N GLU A 349 -42.65 -3.86 -17.35
CA GLU A 349 -41.83 -3.94 -16.13
C GLU A 349 -40.51 -4.70 -16.34
N GLU A 350 -40.39 -5.57 -17.35
CA GLU A 350 -39.18 -6.39 -17.64
C GLU A 350 -38.09 -5.66 -18.43
N SER A 351 -38.26 -4.36 -18.76
CA SER A 351 -37.27 -3.60 -19.56
C SER A 351 -36.51 -2.51 -18.82
N ALA A 352 -36.69 -2.35 -17.52
CA ALA A 352 -35.88 -1.43 -16.73
C ALA A 352 -34.84 -2.24 -15.95
N GLY A 353 -33.60 -2.30 -16.44
CA GLY A 353 -32.44 -2.79 -15.67
C GLY A 353 -32.35 -2.12 -14.29
N PRO A 354 -31.46 -2.56 -13.41
CA PRO A 354 -31.34 -1.98 -12.07
C PRO A 354 -31.08 -0.46 -12.16
N LYS A 355 -31.81 0.34 -11.39
CA LYS A 355 -31.66 1.81 -11.37
C LYS A 355 -30.27 2.18 -10.92
N ARG A 356 -29.55 2.95 -11.73
CA ARG A 356 -28.14 3.30 -11.49
C ARG A 356 -28.05 4.60 -10.72
N VAL A 357 -27.51 4.53 -9.50
CA VAL A 357 -27.42 5.66 -8.55
C VAL A 357 -25.96 5.97 -8.25
N ALA A 358 -25.51 7.18 -8.50
CA ALA A 358 -24.22 7.66 -8.07
C ALA A 358 -24.36 8.50 -6.80
N VAL A 359 -23.75 8.06 -5.70
CA VAL A 359 -23.65 8.82 -4.46
C VAL A 359 -22.37 9.65 -4.54
N LEU A 360 -22.50 10.95 -4.80
CA LEU A 360 -21.38 11.87 -4.88
C LEU A 360 -20.82 12.19 -3.48
N PRO A 361 -19.56 12.63 -3.36
CA PRO A 361 -19.01 13.07 -2.08
C PRO A 361 -19.87 14.18 -1.46
N PHE A 362 -20.33 13.97 -0.23
CA PHE A 362 -21.10 14.99 0.49
C PHE A 362 -20.19 16.15 0.85
N GLU A 363 -20.71 17.35 0.68
CA GLU A 363 -19.97 18.58 0.94
C GLU A 363 -19.91 18.87 2.45
N ASN A 364 -18.70 19.02 2.99
CA ASN A 364 -18.49 19.43 4.37
C ASN A 364 -18.61 20.96 4.48
N LEU A 365 -19.65 21.44 5.20
CA LEU A 365 -19.85 22.87 5.53
C LEU A 365 -19.25 23.26 6.88
N GLY A 366 -18.66 22.30 7.63
CA GLY A 366 -17.99 22.52 8.89
C GLY A 366 -16.49 22.75 8.74
N ASP A 367 -15.72 22.51 9.82
CA ASP A 367 -14.27 22.61 9.81
C ASP A 367 -13.65 21.66 8.76
N SER A 368 -12.64 22.13 8.04
CA SER A 368 -11.93 21.34 7.04
C SER A 368 -11.25 20.10 7.64
N ALA A 369 -10.84 20.15 8.91
CA ALA A 369 -10.31 19.02 9.66
C ALA A 369 -11.32 17.85 9.81
N ASP A 370 -12.64 18.14 9.65
CA ASP A 370 -13.72 17.16 9.79
C ASP A 370 -14.23 16.63 8.44
N ALA A 371 -13.58 16.95 7.34
CA ALA A 371 -13.98 16.48 6.00
C ALA A 371 -14.09 14.94 5.92
N TYR A 372 -13.25 14.21 6.67
CA TYR A 372 -13.31 12.75 6.75
C TYR A 372 -14.64 12.22 7.29
N PHE A 373 -15.34 13.00 8.11
CA PHE A 373 -16.65 12.63 8.67
C PHE A 373 -17.75 12.71 7.61
N ALA A 374 -17.78 13.77 6.79
CA ALA A 374 -18.70 13.86 5.65
C ALA A 374 -18.45 12.73 4.64
N ASP A 375 -17.19 12.38 4.42
CA ASP A 375 -16.80 11.22 3.61
C ASP A 375 -17.30 9.91 4.21
N GLY A 376 -17.22 9.77 5.52
CA GLY A 376 -17.73 8.62 6.25
C GLY A 376 -19.25 8.45 6.07
N ILE A 377 -20.03 9.53 6.23
CA ILE A 377 -21.47 9.51 6.00
C ILE A 377 -21.78 9.13 4.54
N THR A 378 -21.08 9.72 3.58
CA THR A 378 -21.21 9.39 2.15
C THR A 378 -21.03 7.90 1.89
N ASN A 379 -19.96 7.33 2.45
CA ASN A 379 -19.60 5.92 2.23
C ASN A 379 -20.63 4.97 2.87
N GLU A 380 -21.10 5.30 4.07
CA GLU A 380 -22.09 4.49 4.76
C GLU A 380 -23.44 4.51 4.04
N VAL A 381 -23.91 5.67 3.58
CA VAL A 381 -25.11 5.79 2.75
C VAL A 381 -24.97 4.98 1.47
N ARG A 382 -23.83 5.08 0.80
CA ARG A 382 -23.50 4.28 -0.39
C ARG A 382 -23.53 2.79 -0.07
N GLY A 383 -22.89 2.38 1.02
CA GLY A 383 -22.85 0.98 1.47
C GLY A 383 -24.24 0.43 1.77
N LYS A 384 -25.08 1.22 2.44
CA LYS A 384 -26.47 0.83 2.71
C LYS A 384 -27.29 0.71 1.41
N LEU A 385 -27.15 1.65 0.48
CA LEU A 385 -27.85 1.59 -0.83
C LEU A 385 -27.38 0.40 -1.67
N SER A 386 -26.10 0.03 -1.64
CA SER A 386 -25.56 -1.09 -2.41
C SER A 386 -26.08 -2.47 -1.97
N ARG A 387 -26.67 -2.56 -0.77
CA ARG A 387 -27.31 -3.78 -0.25
C ARG A 387 -28.76 -3.92 -0.75
N ILE A 388 -29.34 -2.89 -1.37
CA ILE A 388 -30.72 -2.90 -1.85
C ILE A 388 -30.77 -3.55 -3.22
N ALA A 389 -31.51 -4.66 -3.33
CA ALA A 389 -31.75 -5.32 -4.60
C ALA A 389 -32.53 -4.36 -5.54
N GLY A 390 -32.17 -4.34 -6.82
CA GLY A 390 -32.74 -3.43 -7.82
C GLY A 390 -32.06 -2.07 -7.94
N LEU A 391 -31.09 -1.75 -7.07
CA LEU A 391 -30.19 -0.60 -7.24
C LEU A 391 -28.80 -1.04 -7.70
N ALA A 392 -28.28 -0.37 -8.71
CA ALA A 392 -26.88 -0.44 -9.14
C ALA A 392 -26.18 0.83 -8.64
N VAL A 393 -25.49 0.74 -7.51
CA VAL A 393 -24.86 1.90 -6.88
C VAL A 393 -23.43 2.05 -7.38
N ILE A 394 -23.11 3.22 -7.94
CA ILE A 394 -21.80 3.54 -8.47
C ILE A 394 -20.77 3.55 -7.32
N ALA A 395 -19.65 2.88 -7.55
CA ALA A 395 -18.60 2.71 -6.57
C ALA A 395 -17.95 4.04 -6.16
N ARG A 396 -17.34 4.00 -4.97
CA ARG A 396 -16.70 5.16 -4.35
C ARG A 396 -15.59 5.76 -5.22
N ALA A 397 -14.76 4.92 -5.85
CA ALA A 397 -13.62 5.40 -6.64
C ALA A 397 -14.09 6.32 -7.77
N SER A 398 -15.05 5.88 -8.56
CA SER A 398 -15.63 6.69 -9.64
C SER A 398 -16.35 7.95 -9.14
N SER A 399 -17.12 7.85 -8.05
CA SER A 399 -17.88 9.00 -7.51
C SER A 399 -16.97 10.07 -6.89
N ASN A 400 -15.86 9.67 -6.25
CA ASN A 400 -14.96 10.60 -5.53
C ASN A 400 -14.19 11.55 -6.45
N GLU A 401 -14.05 11.26 -7.73
CA GLU A 401 -13.45 12.16 -8.71
C GLU A 401 -14.23 13.47 -8.88
N TYR A 402 -15.50 13.48 -8.46
CA TYR A 402 -16.37 14.66 -8.55
C TYR A 402 -16.41 15.49 -7.26
N ARG A 403 -15.47 15.29 -6.37
CA ARG A 403 -15.27 16.15 -5.19
C ARG A 403 -14.96 17.58 -5.61
N LYS A 404 -15.76 18.54 -5.16
CA LYS A 404 -15.61 19.97 -5.51
C LYS A 404 -15.63 20.23 -7.03
N THR A 405 -16.35 19.40 -7.79
CA THR A 405 -16.47 19.54 -9.24
C THR A 405 -17.35 20.72 -9.60
N THR A 406 -17.01 21.39 -10.70
CA THR A 406 -17.86 22.43 -11.33
C THR A 406 -18.64 21.87 -12.52
N LYS A 407 -18.53 20.57 -12.81
CA LYS A 407 -19.26 19.93 -13.92
C LYS A 407 -20.77 19.91 -13.65
N PRO A 408 -21.59 20.16 -14.68
CA PRO A 408 -23.05 20.08 -14.53
C PRO A 408 -23.49 18.62 -14.28
N PRO A 409 -24.63 18.41 -13.58
CA PRO A 409 -25.17 17.07 -13.25
C PRO A 409 -25.29 16.13 -14.44
N GLN A 410 -25.69 16.66 -15.63
CA GLN A 410 -25.84 15.86 -16.86
C GLN A 410 -24.50 15.29 -17.33
N GLN A 411 -23.41 16.03 -17.18
CA GLN A 411 -22.08 15.54 -17.54
C GLN A 411 -21.59 14.49 -16.55
N ILE A 412 -21.79 14.71 -15.26
CA ILE A 412 -21.45 13.76 -14.20
C ILE A 412 -22.20 12.44 -14.41
N ALA A 413 -23.52 12.51 -14.61
CA ALA A 413 -24.35 11.33 -14.84
C ALA A 413 -23.92 10.54 -16.09
N ARG A 414 -23.58 11.23 -17.18
CA ARG A 414 -23.07 10.60 -18.40
C ARG A 414 -21.71 9.93 -18.18
N GLU A 415 -20.77 10.60 -17.51
CA GLU A 415 -19.43 10.05 -17.23
C GLU A 415 -19.47 8.86 -16.25
N LEU A 416 -20.45 8.84 -15.33
CA LEU A 416 -20.71 7.75 -14.39
C LEU A 416 -21.71 6.72 -14.91
N GLU A 417 -22.30 6.94 -16.08
CA GLU A 417 -23.38 6.14 -16.63
C GLU A 417 -24.53 5.94 -15.60
N ALA A 418 -24.87 6.98 -14.83
CA ALA A 418 -25.86 6.94 -13.75
C ALA A 418 -27.16 7.62 -14.17
N ASP A 419 -28.30 7.05 -13.74
CA ASP A 419 -29.63 7.64 -13.96
C ASP A 419 -29.99 8.68 -12.89
N TYR A 420 -29.40 8.50 -11.70
CA TYR A 420 -29.66 9.33 -10.53
C TYR A 420 -28.36 9.73 -9.83
N LEU A 421 -28.31 10.98 -9.35
CA LEU A 421 -27.25 11.52 -8.53
C LEU A 421 -27.77 11.81 -7.13
N LEU A 422 -27.15 11.25 -6.10
CA LEU A 422 -27.41 11.61 -4.70
C LEU A 422 -26.27 12.51 -4.21
N THR A 423 -26.60 13.73 -3.87
CA THR A 423 -25.71 14.73 -3.27
C THR A 423 -26.16 15.05 -1.86
N ALA A 424 -25.32 15.61 -1.03
CA ALA A 424 -25.72 16.19 0.25
C ALA A 424 -24.70 17.22 0.74
N THR A 425 -25.17 18.10 1.64
CA THR A 425 -24.29 18.90 2.51
C THR A 425 -24.30 18.32 3.92
N VAL A 426 -23.15 18.37 4.61
CA VAL A 426 -22.98 17.90 5.98
C VAL A 426 -22.37 19.02 6.80
N GLN A 427 -23.05 19.36 7.90
CA GLN A 427 -22.56 20.30 8.89
C GLN A 427 -22.46 19.59 10.24
N TRP A 428 -21.26 19.57 10.80
CA TRP A 428 -21.02 18.99 12.13
C TRP A 428 -20.67 20.09 13.12
N GLU A 429 -21.51 20.27 14.12
CA GLU A 429 -21.33 21.21 15.22
C GLU A 429 -20.84 20.46 16.47
N LYS A 430 -19.56 20.65 16.81
CA LYS A 430 -18.96 20.10 18.01
C LYS A 430 -19.22 21.04 19.19
N THR A 431 -19.97 20.59 20.17
CA THR A 431 -20.23 21.35 21.40
C THR A 431 -19.30 20.86 22.51
N PRO A 432 -18.33 21.65 22.98
CA PRO A 432 -17.47 21.27 24.10
C PRO A 432 -18.31 21.00 25.35
N GLY A 433 -18.29 19.75 25.86
CA GLY A 433 -19.04 19.33 27.04
C GLY A 433 -20.54 19.09 26.83
N GLY A 434 -21.06 19.19 25.59
CA GLY A 434 -22.42 18.93 25.20
C GLY A 434 -22.60 17.94 24.05
N PRO A 435 -23.84 17.56 23.72
CA PRO A 435 -24.08 16.65 22.58
C PRO A 435 -23.76 17.34 21.26
N SER A 436 -22.82 16.78 20.50
CA SER A 436 -22.51 17.24 19.14
C SER A 436 -23.68 16.95 18.21
N ARG A 437 -24.00 17.89 17.32
CA ARG A 437 -25.11 17.80 16.35
C ARG A 437 -24.57 17.66 14.93
N VAL A 438 -25.27 16.88 14.12
CA VAL A 438 -24.99 16.67 12.71
C VAL A 438 -26.22 17.02 11.91
N ARG A 439 -26.09 17.94 10.95
CA ARG A 439 -27.12 18.26 9.97
C ARG A 439 -26.70 17.71 8.62
N VAL A 440 -27.56 16.90 7.99
CA VAL A 440 -27.36 16.34 6.66
C VAL A 440 -28.52 16.75 5.78
N SER A 441 -28.23 17.35 4.63
CA SER A 441 -29.26 17.80 3.66
C SER A 441 -29.06 17.09 2.32
N PRO A 442 -29.57 15.87 2.15
CA PRO A 442 -29.45 15.10 0.92
C PRO A 442 -30.45 15.56 -0.13
N GLU A 443 -30.08 15.43 -1.40
CA GLU A 443 -30.90 15.65 -2.58
C GLU A 443 -30.66 14.54 -3.60
N LEU A 444 -31.74 13.92 -4.07
CA LEU A 444 -31.74 12.91 -5.15
C LEU A 444 -32.22 13.56 -6.44
N VAL A 445 -31.33 13.63 -7.43
CA VAL A 445 -31.59 14.25 -8.72
C VAL A 445 -31.67 13.17 -9.81
N GLN A 446 -32.75 13.14 -10.57
CA GLN A 446 -32.86 12.33 -11.79
C GLN A 446 -32.24 13.08 -12.96
N VAL A 447 -31.45 12.36 -13.76
CA VAL A 447 -30.77 12.91 -14.95
C VAL A 447 -31.12 12.04 -16.15
N GLU A 448 -31.99 12.58 -17.02
CA GLU A 448 -32.32 11.93 -18.28
C GLU A 448 -31.53 12.53 -19.46
N PRO A 449 -31.11 11.73 -20.45
CA PRO A 449 -30.44 12.24 -21.63
C PRO A 449 -31.33 13.26 -22.38
N GLY A 450 -30.82 14.49 -22.56
CA GLY A 450 -31.52 15.54 -23.30
C GLY A 450 -32.59 16.33 -22.49
N ALA A 451 -32.81 15.98 -21.21
CA ALA A 451 -33.72 16.71 -20.33
C ALA A 451 -32.97 17.50 -19.25
N ALA A 452 -33.64 18.49 -18.65
CA ALA A 452 -33.14 19.18 -17.48
C ALA A 452 -33.16 18.24 -16.24
N PRO A 453 -32.14 18.29 -15.36
CA PRO A 453 -32.16 17.51 -14.13
C PRO A 453 -33.35 17.86 -13.26
N THR A 454 -34.02 16.85 -12.68
CA THR A 454 -35.18 17.02 -11.82
C THR A 454 -34.94 16.45 -10.43
N THR A 455 -35.21 17.23 -9.39
CA THR A 455 -35.15 16.73 -8.01
C THR A 455 -36.31 15.76 -7.75
N LYS A 456 -35.96 14.51 -7.45
CA LYS A 456 -36.95 13.46 -7.10
C LYS A 456 -37.26 13.47 -5.62
N TRP A 457 -36.28 13.81 -4.80
CA TRP A 457 -36.43 13.85 -3.36
C TRP A 457 -35.39 14.75 -2.73
N GLN A 458 -35.77 15.50 -1.71
CA GLN A 458 -34.91 16.31 -0.87
C GLN A 458 -35.50 16.38 0.54
N GLN A 459 -34.69 16.20 1.57
CA GLN A 459 -35.11 16.30 2.96
C GLN A 459 -33.91 16.59 3.87
N GLY A 460 -34.01 17.57 4.77
CA GLY A 460 -33.03 17.82 5.80
C GLY A 460 -33.17 16.90 7.00
N PHE A 461 -32.06 16.47 7.59
CA PHE A 461 -31.99 15.71 8.83
C PHE A 461 -31.11 16.47 9.83
N ASP A 462 -31.59 16.58 11.07
CA ASP A 462 -30.87 17.20 12.18
C ASP A 462 -30.84 16.19 13.34
N ALA A 463 -29.71 15.67 13.71
CA ALA A 463 -29.60 14.58 14.68
C ALA A 463 -28.39 14.75 15.61
N SER A 464 -28.42 14.06 16.74
CA SER A 464 -27.22 13.92 17.58
C SER A 464 -26.19 13.02 16.89
N LEU A 465 -24.92 13.13 17.26
CA LEU A 465 -23.87 12.25 16.72
C LEU A 465 -24.16 10.77 16.99
N THR A 466 -24.84 10.46 18.11
CA THR A 466 -25.27 9.09 18.45
C THR A 466 -26.33 8.54 17.52
N ASP A 467 -27.09 9.40 16.86
CA ASP A 467 -28.19 9.02 15.97
C ASP A 467 -27.81 9.10 14.48
N VAL A 468 -26.56 9.41 14.17
CA VAL A 468 -26.08 9.54 12.76
C VAL A 468 -26.33 8.27 11.95
N PHE A 469 -26.24 7.09 12.55
CA PHE A 469 -26.53 5.81 11.87
C PHE A 469 -28.00 5.68 11.45
N GLN A 470 -28.92 6.24 12.26
CA GLN A 470 -30.34 6.30 11.90
C GLN A 470 -30.57 7.23 10.71
N VAL A 471 -29.93 8.40 10.70
CA VAL A 471 -29.98 9.33 9.56
C VAL A 471 -29.50 8.65 8.27
N GLN A 472 -28.40 7.91 8.31
CA GLN A 472 -27.88 7.17 7.15
C GLN A 472 -28.87 6.10 6.67
N ALA A 473 -29.53 5.39 7.57
CA ALA A 473 -30.56 4.40 7.25
C ALA A 473 -31.82 5.05 6.65
N ASP A 474 -32.23 6.18 7.21
CA ASP A 474 -33.37 6.93 6.73
C ASP A 474 -33.14 7.50 5.32
N ILE A 475 -31.97 8.06 5.06
CA ILE A 475 -31.57 8.50 3.71
C ILE A 475 -31.66 7.34 2.72
N ALA A 476 -31.04 6.19 3.03
CA ALA A 476 -31.07 5.03 2.14
C ALA A 476 -32.48 4.52 1.88
N SER A 477 -33.34 4.47 2.91
CA SER A 477 -34.73 4.04 2.80
C SER A 477 -35.57 5.02 1.98
N LYS A 478 -35.37 6.33 2.18
CA LYS A 478 -36.09 7.39 1.42
C LYS A 478 -35.68 7.40 -0.04
N VAL A 479 -34.38 7.21 -0.34
CA VAL A 479 -33.90 7.07 -1.72
C VAL A 479 -34.52 5.86 -2.40
N ALA A 480 -34.52 4.69 -1.74
CA ALA A 480 -35.17 3.50 -2.29
C ALA A 480 -36.65 3.72 -2.59
N ASN A 481 -37.37 4.35 -1.65
CA ASN A 481 -38.80 4.68 -1.84
C ASN A 481 -39.01 5.70 -2.99
N ALA A 482 -38.16 6.73 -3.09
CA ALA A 482 -38.26 7.73 -4.17
C ALA A 482 -37.94 7.12 -5.56
N LEU A 483 -37.28 5.96 -5.56
CA LEU A 483 -36.98 5.19 -6.75
C LEU A 483 -37.95 4.02 -6.97
N ASP A 484 -39.04 3.93 -6.24
CA ASP A 484 -40.03 2.84 -6.28
C ASP A 484 -39.42 1.44 -6.13
N VAL A 485 -38.38 1.32 -5.30
CA VAL A 485 -37.72 0.04 -4.97
C VAL A 485 -38.30 -0.49 -3.66
N ALA A 486 -38.96 -1.65 -3.74
CA ALA A 486 -39.55 -2.28 -2.57
C ALA A 486 -38.49 -2.78 -1.59
N LEU A 487 -38.59 -2.39 -0.32
CA LEU A 487 -37.72 -2.86 0.75
C LEU A 487 -38.41 -3.98 1.53
N GLY A 488 -37.86 -5.19 1.47
CA GLY A 488 -38.26 -6.29 2.33
C GLY A 488 -37.88 -6.03 3.80
N ASP A 489 -38.54 -6.71 4.74
CA ASP A 489 -38.31 -6.50 6.18
C ASP A 489 -36.86 -6.83 6.58
N SER A 490 -36.26 -7.88 6.01
CA SER A 490 -34.87 -8.22 6.24
C SER A 490 -33.92 -7.09 5.84
N VAL A 491 -34.16 -6.45 4.69
CA VAL A 491 -33.34 -5.31 4.22
C VAL A 491 -33.55 -4.10 5.12
N ARG A 492 -34.75 -3.83 5.57
CA ARG A 492 -35.02 -2.73 6.53
C ARG A 492 -34.24 -2.92 7.83
N HIS A 493 -34.26 -4.14 8.38
CA HIS A 493 -33.48 -4.47 9.58
C HIS A 493 -31.96 -4.27 9.35
N GLN A 494 -31.43 -4.71 8.20
CA GLN A 494 -30.03 -4.52 7.86
C GLN A 494 -29.66 -3.04 7.68
N LEU A 495 -30.55 -2.23 7.07
CA LEU A 495 -30.32 -0.79 6.94
C LEU A 495 -30.30 -0.08 8.30
N ALA A 496 -31.17 -0.49 9.22
CA ALA A 496 -31.27 0.08 10.58
C ALA A 496 -30.11 -0.38 11.50
N ALA A 497 -29.37 -1.44 11.14
CA ALA A 497 -28.28 -1.95 11.96
C ALA A 497 -27.20 -0.88 12.17
N ARG A 498 -26.78 -0.72 13.43
CA ARG A 498 -25.65 0.16 13.81
C ARG A 498 -24.36 -0.64 13.75
N PRO A 499 -23.35 -0.21 13.02
CA PRO A 499 -22.06 -0.95 12.95
C PRO A 499 -21.30 -0.97 14.28
N THR A 500 -21.49 0.06 15.13
CA THR A 500 -20.96 0.15 16.50
C THR A 500 -21.86 1.06 17.35
N ALA A 501 -21.91 0.81 18.65
CA ALA A 501 -22.55 1.71 19.61
C ALA A 501 -21.60 2.80 20.15
N ASN A 502 -20.31 2.71 19.84
CA ASN A 502 -19.26 3.61 20.34
C ASN A 502 -18.87 4.67 19.28
N PRO A 503 -19.26 5.95 19.47
CA PRO A 503 -18.93 7.01 18.50
C PRO A 503 -17.42 7.22 18.30
N ALA A 504 -16.60 7.02 19.36
CA ALA A 504 -15.15 7.16 19.24
C ALA A 504 -14.52 6.01 18.43
N ALA A 505 -15.08 4.78 18.53
CA ALA A 505 -14.67 3.67 17.67
C ALA A 505 -15.03 3.95 16.20
N TYR A 506 -16.19 4.54 15.95
CA TYR A 506 -16.60 4.92 14.61
C TYR A 506 -15.70 6.02 14.03
N ASP A 507 -15.38 7.04 14.81
CA ASP A 507 -14.47 8.12 14.40
C ASP A 507 -13.07 7.58 14.05
N ALA A 508 -12.52 6.70 14.87
CA ALA A 508 -11.25 6.02 14.58
C ALA A 508 -11.33 5.18 13.28
N PHE A 509 -12.43 4.45 13.07
CA PHE A 509 -12.65 3.69 11.84
C PHE A 509 -12.66 4.60 10.60
N LEU A 510 -13.37 5.74 10.64
CA LEU A 510 -13.42 6.68 9.52
C LEU A 510 -12.06 7.31 9.20
N LYS A 511 -11.22 7.58 10.22
CA LYS A 511 -9.83 8.01 10.03
C LYS A 511 -8.99 6.92 9.36
N GLY A 512 -9.21 5.66 9.71
CA GLY A 512 -8.60 4.50 9.04
C GLY A 512 -8.99 4.42 7.56
N GLU A 513 -10.28 4.59 7.26
CA GLU A 513 -10.78 4.66 5.89
C GLU A 513 -10.14 5.80 5.09
N ALA A 514 -10.04 6.99 5.68
CA ALA A 514 -9.41 8.14 5.03
C ALA A 514 -7.90 7.91 4.80
N ALA A 515 -7.19 7.33 5.76
CA ALA A 515 -5.77 7.03 5.65
C ALA A 515 -5.48 5.98 4.55
N GLY A 516 -6.35 4.98 4.40
CA GLY A 516 -6.22 3.93 3.38
C GLY A 516 -6.47 4.41 1.95
N GLN A 517 -7.07 5.59 1.77
CA GLN A 517 -7.42 6.13 0.45
C GLN A 517 -6.36 7.05 -0.17
N SER A 518 -5.45 7.61 0.63
CA SER A 518 -4.65 8.77 0.23
C SER A 518 -3.59 8.48 -0.85
N VAL A 519 -3.21 7.21 -1.10
CA VAL A 519 -2.12 6.88 -2.07
C VAL A 519 -2.36 5.56 -2.83
N GLY A 520 -3.61 5.09 -2.90
CA GLY A 520 -3.90 3.75 -3.45
C GLY A 520 -3.52 2.63 -2.48
N ALA A 521 -4.28 1.55 -2.51
CA ALA A 521 -4.25 0.48 -1.50
C ALA A 521 -2.94 -0.35 -1.42
N THR A 522 -1.86 0.09 -2.03
CA THR A 522 -0.57 -0.62 -2.09
C THR A 522 0.58 0.12 -1.41
N ASP A 523 0.41 1.40 -1.05
CA ASP A 523 1.46 2.13 -0.35
C ASP A 523 1.61 1.67 1.12
N PRO A 524 2.78 1.11 1.52
CA PRO A 524 2.97 0.57 2.86
C PRO A 524 2.81 1.61 3.99
N ALA A 525 3.13 2.87 3.75
CA ALA A 525 3.01 3.91 4.79
C ALA A 525 1.54 4.24 5.07
N SER A 526 0.72 4.38 4.03
CA SER A 526 -0.74 4.57 4.16
C SER A 526 -1.42 3.37 4.81
N LEU A 527 -1.02 2.15 4.43
CA LEU A 527 -1.55 0.93 5.05
C LEU A 527 -1.23 0.87 6.56
N ARG A 528 -0.01 1.25 6.99
CA ARG A 528 0.33 1.30 8.43
C ARG A 528 -0.49 2.33 9.19
N ARG A 529 -0.72 3.52 8.61
CA ARG A 529 -1.59 4.53 9.22
C ARG A 529 -3.03 4.02 9.37
N ALA A 530 -3.56 3.38 8.32
CA ALA A 530 -4.88 2.80 8.36
C ALA A 530 -5.00 1.71 9.42
N ILE A 531 -4.00 0.81 9.51
CA ILE A 531 -3.91 -0.25 10.54
C ILE A 531 -3.99 0.36 11.94
N ALA A 532 -3.20 1.39 12.24
CA ALA A 532 -3.19 2.03 13.56
C ALA A 532 -4.58 2.57 13.97
N PHE A 533 -5.30 3.20 13.03
CA PHE A 533 -6.66 3.68 13.29
C PHE A 533 -7.68 2.54 13.42
N TYR A 534 -7.56 1.48 12.64
CA TYR A 534 -8.44 0.31 12.80
C TYR A 534 -8.16 -0.44 14.11
N GLU A 535 -6.91 -0.53 14.55
CA GLU A 535 -6.54 -1.06 15.87
C GLU A 535 -7.15 -0.23 17.00
N GLN A 536 -7.11 1.09 16.89
CA GLN A 536 -7.80 1.97 17.83
C GLN A 536 -9.31 1.73 17.82
N ALA A 537 -9.94 1.57 16.65
CA ALA A 537 -11.37 1.31 16.53
C ALA A 537 -11.77 0.00 17.22
N VAL A 538 -11.05 -1.11 16.98
CA VAL A 538 -11.36 -2.41 17.60
C VAL A 538 -10.97 -2.47 19.09
N THR A 539 -10.07 -1.61 19.56
CA THR A 539 -9.77 -1.46 20.98
C THR A 539 -10.91 -0.73 21.71
N LEU A 540 -11.48 0.30 21.08
CA LEU A 540 -12.62 1.05 21.63
C LEU A 540 -13.94 0.27 21.56
N ASP A 541 -14.11 -0.58 20.55
CA ASP A 541 -15.23 -1.51 20.41
C ASP A 541 -14.77 -2.83 19.78
N SER A 542 -14.53 -3.82 20.61
CA SER A 542 -14.06 -5.15 20.18
C SER A 542 -15.11 -5.98 19.41
N THR A 543 -16.35 -5.47 19.29
CA THR A 543 -17.44 -6.10 18.54
C THR A 543 -17.65 -5.48 17.15
N PHE A 544 -16.88 -4.45 16.80
CA PHE A 544 -17.02 -3.69 15.56
C PHE A 544 -16.52 -4.48 14.34
N VAL A 545 -17.40 -5.27 13.71
CA VAL A 545 -17.09 -6.18 12.59
C VAL A 545 -16.40 -5.50 11.41
N PRO A 546 -16.92 -4.37 10.85
CA PRO A 546 -16.26 -3.67 9.76
C PRO A 546 -14.82 -3.25 10.06
N ALA A 547 -14.53 -2.82 11.30
CA ALA A 547 -13.18 -2.42 11.69
C ALA A 547 -12.21 -3.62 11.71
N TRP A 548 -12.65 -4.77 12.24
CA TRP A 548 -11.88 -6.01 12.18
C TRP A 548 -11.62 -6.47 10.75
N ALA A 549 -12.61 -6.37 9.86
CA ALA A 549 -12.48 -6.76 8.47
C ALA A 549 -11.50 -5.86 7.70
N GLN A 550 -11.57 -4.55 7.89
CA GLN A 550 -10.63 -3.62 7.26
C GLN A 550 -9.22 -3.73 7.85
N LEU A 551 -9.11 -4.03 9.15
CA LEU A 551 -7.82 -4.33 9.79
C LEU A 551 -7.17 -5.58 9.16
N ALA A 552 -7.96 -6.64 8.95
CA ALA A 552 -7.49 -7.85 8.27
C ALA A 552 -7.03 -7.56 6.85
N ARG A 553 -7.83 -6.83 6.07
CA ARG A 553 -7.51 -6.42 4.70
C ARG A 553 -6.23 -5.59 4.63
N ALA A 554 -6.10 -4.57 5.49
CA ALA A 554 -4.95 -3.69 5.51
C ALA A 554 -3.66 -4.44 5.88
N ARG A 555 -3.72 -5.35 6.85
CA ARG A 555 -2.59 -6.22 7.25
C ARG A 555 -2.22 -7.21 6.13
N ALA A 556 -3.20 -7.86 5.49
CA ALA A 556 -2.98 -8.75 4.36
C ALA A 556 -2.38 -8.00 3.16
N SER A 557 -2.88 -6.79 2.85
CA SER A 557 -2.32 -5.94 1.81
C SER A 557 -0.89 -5.50 2.12
N LEU A 558 -0.60 -5.14 3.39
CA LEU A 558 0.74 -4.76 3.82
C LEU A 558 1.71 -5.96 3.74
N TYR A 559 1.24 -7.18 4.04
CA TYR A 559 2.02 -8.40 3.87
C TYR A 559 2.39 -8.64 2.40
N ALA A 560 1.42 -8.51 1.50
CA ALA A 560 1.61 -8.77 0.07
C ALA A 560 2.46 -7.70 -0.63
N ASN A 561 2.33 -6.42 -0.24
CA ASN A 561 2.99 -5.30 -0.92
C ASN A 561 4.19 -4.72 -0.14
N GLY A 562 4.48 -5.26 1.03
CA GLY A 562 5.60 -4.85 1.88
C GLY A 562 6.59 -5.98 2.12
N THR A 563 7.15 -6.03 3.32
CA THR A 563 8.01 -7.15 3.74
C THR A 563 7.15 -8.21 4.41
N PRO A 564 7.00 -9.41 3.83
CA PRO A 564 6.23 -10.48 4.43
C PRO A 564 6.93 -11.02 5.68
N VAL A 565 6.32 -10.82 6.86
CA VAL A 565 6.82 -11.35 8.14
C VAL A 565 5.77 -12.22 8.81
N PRO A 566 6.16 -13.32 9.46
CA PRO A 566 5.22 -14.27 10.09
C PRO A 566 4.26 -13.63 11.09
N ALA A 567 4.72 -12.64 11.86
CA ALA A 567 3.89 -11.92 12.82
C ALA A 567 2.74 -11.15 12.15
N LEU A 568 2.99 -10.52 10.99
CA LEU A 568 1.97 -9.80 10.23
C LEU A 568 0.95 -10.76 9.62
N ALA A 569 1.40 -11.92 9.12
CA ALA A 569 0.52 -12.98 8.64
C ALA A 569 -0.42 -13.50 9.74
N ALA A 570 0.14 -13.77 10.93
CA ALA A 570 -0.65 -14.20 12.10
C ALA A 570 -1.65 -13.14 12.55
N ALA A 571 -1.25 -11.86 12.57
CA ALA A 571 -2.11 -10.76 12.93
C ALA A 571 -3.23 -10.51 11.89
N ALA A 572 -2.96 -10.69 10.59
CA ALA A 572 -3.97 -10.64 9.54
C ALA A 572 -4.99 -11.77 9.70
N ARG A 573 -4.53 -13.00 9.96
CA ARG A 573 -5.37 -14.17 10.25
C ARG A 573 -6.29 -13.91 11.41
N GLN A 574 -5.73 -13.50 12.54
CA GLN A 574 -6.49 -13.24 13.77
C GLN A 574 -7.61 -12.21 13.53
N ALA A 575 -7.32 -11.14 12.83
CA ALA A 575 -8.31 -10.12 12.52
C ALA A 575 -9.42 -10.64 11.60
N ALA A 576 -9.08 -11.45 10.58
CA ALA A 576 -10.05 -12.05 9.67
C ALA A 576 -10.97 -13.05 10.37
N GLU A 577 -10.40 -13.96 11.18
CA GLU A 577 -11.16 -14.92 11.98
C GLU A 577 -12.06 -14.22 13.00
N ARG A 578 -11.60 -13.10 13.61
CA ARG A 578 -12.39 -12.31 14.54
C ARG A 578 -13.58 -11.64 13.84
N ALA A 579 -13.36 -11.03 12.65
CA ALA A 579 -14.43 -10.46 11.85
C ALA A 579 -15.51 -11.49 11.49
N GLN A 580 -15.09 -12.68 11.05
CA GLN A 580 -16.01 -13.78 10.70
C GLN A 580 -16.76 -14.32 11.92
N ALA A 581 -16.11 -14.47 13.05
CA ALA A 581 -16.74 -14.98 14.29
C ALA A 581 -17.78 -14.00 14.84
N LEU A 582 -17.53 -12.68 14.76
CA LEU A 582 -18.45 -11.65 15.24
C LEU A 582 -19.62 -11.41 14.28
N GLY A 583 -19.40 -11.57 12.98
CA GLY A 583 -20.38 -11.30 11.93
C GLY A 583 -20.54 -12.44 10.92
N PRO A 584 -20.96 -13.68 11.33
CA PRO A 584 -21.00 -14.84 10.43
C PRO A 584 -21.96 -14.64 9.24
N ASN A 585 -22.97 -13.78 9.38
CA ASN A 585 -23.95 -13.43 8.35
C ASN A 585 -23.71 -12.02 7.75
N GLN A 586 -22.54 -11.44 7.99
CA GLN A 586 -22.14 -10.15 7.41
C GLN A 586 -21.10 -10.39 6.31
N PRO A 587 -21.19 -9.66 5.17
CA PRO A 587 -20.26 -9.86 4.06
C PRO A 587 -18.81 -9.53 4.41
N GLU A 588 -18.60 -8.65 5.38
CA GLU A 588 -17.30 -8.17 5.83
C GLU A 588 -16.43 -9.30 6.40
N GLY A 589 -17.00 -10.23 7.17
CA GLY A 589 -16.28 -11.36 7.74
C GLY A 589 -15.74 -12.31 6.67
N ALA A 590 -16.60 -12.73 5.76
CA ALA A 590 -16.22 -13.60 4.65
C ALA A 590 -15.20 -12.92 3.71
N ALA A 591 -15.37 -11.62 3.41
CA ALA A 591 -14.42 -10.85 2.61
C ALA A 591 -13.03 -10.78 3.29
N ALA A 592 -12.99 -10.59 4.61
CA ALA A 592 -11.75 -10.55 5.38
C ALA A 592 -10.95 -11.87 5.27
N LEU A 593 -11.64 -13.01 5.38
CA LEU A 593 -11.03 -14.33 5.14
C LEU A 593 -10.53 -14.47 3.71
N GLY A 594 -11.31 -14.00 2.72
CA GLY A 594 -10.91 -14.02 1.33
C GLY A 594 -9.60 -13.25 1.07
N TRP A 595 -9.44 -12.06 1.63
CA TRP A 595 -8.18 -11.29 1.51
C TRP A 595 -7.02 -11.97 2.26
N TYR A 596 -7.27 -12.59 3.41
CA TYR A 596 -6.24 -13.36 4.11
C TYR A 596 -5.77 -14.55 3.24
N TYR A 597 -6.69 -15.34 2.71
CA TYR A 597 -6.34 -16.49 1.86
C TYR A 597 -5.64 -16.06 0.57
N GLY A 598 -6.14 -15.04 -0.12
CA GLY A 598 -5.58 -14.61 -1.40
C GLY A 598 -4.25 -13.85 -1.30
N TYR A 599 -4.02 -13.09 -0.22
CA TYR A 599 -2.84 -12.22 -0.10
C TYR A 599 -1.75 -12.74 0.83
N VAL A 600 -2.10 -13.61 1.79
CA VAL A 600 -1.15 -14.10 2.79
C VAL A 600 -0.78 -15.56 2.54
N THR A 601 -1.77 -16.45 2.38
CA THR A 601 -1.50 -17.88 2.20
C THR A 601 -1.42 -18.30 0.74
N LEU A 602 -1.90 -17.46 -0.18
CA LEU A 602 -2.03 -17.76 -1.60
C LEU A 602 -2.84 -19.06 -1.84
N ASP A 603 -3.89 -19.25 -1.03
CA ASP A 603 -4.86 -20.33 -1.17
C ASP A 603 -6.07 -19.81 -1.95
N ASP A 604 -5.91 -19.72 -3.25
CA ASP A 604 -6.93 -19.17 -4.14
C ASP A 604 -8.27 -19.93 -4.13
N PRO A 605 -8.32 -21.26 -4.01
CA PRO A 605 -9.58 -21.97 -3.82
C PRO A 605 -10.38 -21.50 -2.59
N GLN A 606 -9.72 -21.34 -1.43
CA GLN A 606 -10.37 -20.83 -0.22
C GLN A 606 -10.72 -19.34 -0.36
N ALA A 607 -9.86 -18.54 -1.01
CA ALA A 607 -10.15 -17.14 -1.30
C ALA A 607 -11.41 -16.98 -2.17
N ILE A 608 -11.54 -17.76 -3.25
CA ILE A 608 -12.73 -17.78 -4.12
C ILE A 608 -13.97 -18.11 -3.32
N HIS A 609 -13.95 -19.19 -2.54
CA HIS A 609 -15.11 -19.61 -1.72
C HIS A 609 -15.55 -18.51 -0.74
N ALA A 610 -14.59 -17.85 -0.09
CA ALA A 610 -14.85 -16.77 0.86
C ALA A 610 -15.42 -15.53 0.15
N PHE A 611 -14.87 -15.13 -1.01
CA PHE A 611 -15.37 -14.01 -1.79
C PHE A 611 -16.76 -14.28 -2.38
N GLU A 612 -17.02 -15.48 -2.89
CA GLU A 612 -18.36 -15.89 -3.34
C GLU A 612 -19.39 -15.82 -2.19
N THR A 613 -18.98 -16.22 -0.98
CA THR A 613 -19.84 -16.12 0.21
C THR A 613 -20.13 -14.66 0.55
N ALA A 614 -19.13 -13.78 0.49
CA ALA A 614 -19.32 -12.35 0.70
C ALA A 614 -20.25 -11.75 -0.37
N LEU A 615 -20.12 -12.15 -1.64
CA LEU A 615 -20.96 -11.66 -2.75
C LEU A 615 -22.40 -12.19 -2.70
N LYS A 616 -22.66 -13.35 -2.09
CA LYS A 616 -24.06 -13.77 -1.81
C LYS A 616 -24.76 -12.81 -0.86
N LEU A 617 -24.04 -12.22 0.09
CA LEU A 617 -24.56 -11.28 1.07
C LEU A 617 -24.53 -9.83 0.58
N ALA A 618 -23.55 -9.46 -0.26
CA ALA A 618 -23.39 -8.14 -0.85
C ALA A 618 -23.01 -8.24 -2.34
N PRO A 619 -23.97 -8.49 -3.24
CA PRO A 619 -23.69 -8.82 -4.65
C PRO A 619 -22.99 -7.73 -5.45
N ASN A 620 -23.08 -6.47 -5.00
CA ASN A 620 -22.57 -5.29 -5.69
C ASN A 620 -21.28 -4.73 -5.06
N ASN A 621 -20.58 -5.55 -4.27
CA ASN A 621 -19.29 -5.13 -3.67
C ASN A 621 -18.16 -5.22 -4.71
N VAL A 622 -17.81 -4.07 -5.28
CA VAL A 622 -16.79 -3.97 -6.36
C VAL A 622 -15.40 -4.44 -5.92
N ASP A 623 -15.01 -4.16 -4.68
CA ASP A 623 -13.71 -4.60 -4.15
C ASP A 623 -13.62 -6.12 -4.08
N VAL A 624 -14.70 -6.77 -3.66
CA VAL A 624 -14.77 -8.23 -3.59
C VAL A 624 -14.84 -8.85 -5.00
N LEU A 625 -15.62 -8.25 -5.93
CA LEU A 625 -15.66 -8.69 -7.34
C LEU A 625 -14.28 -8.65 -7.98
N GLY A 626 -13.52 -7.56 -7.80
CA GLY A 626 -12.17 -7.44 -8.32
C GLY A 626 -11.18 -8.41 -7.69
N SER A 627 -11.35 -8.73 -6.39
CA SER A 627 -10.50 -9.69 -5.69
C SER A 627 -10.82 -11.14 -6.06
N LEU A 628 -12.11 -11.45 -6.27
CA LEU A 628 -12.56 -12.74 -6.80
C LEU A 628 -11.97 -12.99 -8.19
N ALA A 629 -12.06 -11.99 -9.07
CA ALA A 629 -11.49 -12.09 -10.42
C ALA A 629 -9.98 -12.36 -10.39
N LEU A 630 -9.23 -11.74 -9.49
CA LEU A 630 -7.80 -12.01 -9.32
C LEU A 630 -7.52 -13.45 -8.87
N ALA A 631 -8.26 -13.97 -7.90
CA ALA A 631 -8.10 -15.34 -7.44
C ALA A 631 -8.49 -16.36 -8.53
N GLN A 632 -9.53 -16.06 -9.34
CA GLN A 632 -9.90 -16.86 -10.51
C GLN A 632 -8.79 -16.84 -11.56
N GLN A 633 -8.17 -15.70 -11.85
CA GLN A 633 -7.02 -15.58 -12.76
C GLN A 633 -5.82 -16.40 -12.29
N ALA A 634 -5.52 -16.38 -10.99
CA ALA A 634 -4.42 -17.17 -10.42
C ALA A 634 -4.63 -18.68 -10.62
N LEU A 635 -5.87 -19.16 -10.58
CA LEU A 635 -6.22 -20.55 -10.91
C LEU A 635 -6.43 -20.82 -12.41
N GLY A 636 -6.14 -19.87 -13.29
CA GLY A 636 -6.33 -20.01 -14.73
C GLY A 636 -7.80 -20.02 -15.17
N ARG A 637 -8.73 -19.61 -14.32
CA ARG A 637 -10.16 -19.51 -14.61
C ARG A 637 -10.50 -18.17 -15.26
N TRP A 638 -9.83 -17.87 -16.37
CA TRP A 638 -9.88 -16.57 -17.03
C TRP A 638 -11.29 -16.20 -17.53
N ASP A 639 -12.03 -17.17 -18.09
CA ASP A 639 -13.40 -16.94 -18.56
C ASP A 639 -14.37 -16.67 -17.41
N ALA A 640 -14.15 -17.28 -16.24
CA ALA A 640 -14.96 -17.05 -15.05
C ALA A 640 -14.75 -15.63 -14.46
N ALA A 641 -13.55 -15.05 -14.64
CA ALA A 641 -13.25 -13.69 -14.17
C ALA A 641 -13.97 -12.59 -14.97
N LEU A 642 -14.31 -12.83 -16.25
CA LEU A 642 -14.89 -11.82 -17.14
C LEU A 642 -16.27 -11.31 -16.68
N PRO A 643 -17.24 -12.14 -16.28
CA PRO A 643 -18.54 -11.65 -15.76
C PRO A 643 -18.39 -10.79 -14.52
N ASP A 644 -17.52 -11.17 -13.59
CA ASP A 644 -17.27 -10.42 -12.35
C ASP A 644 -16.61 -9.07 -12.65
N LEU A 645 -15.65 -9.04 -13.59
CA LEU A 645 -15.02 -7.80 -14.04
C LEU A 645 -15.98 -6.92 -14.84
N ALA A 646 -16.87 -7.49 -15.66
CA ALA A 646 -17.91 -6.74 -16.36
C ALA A 646 -18.87 -6.07 -15.37
N LYS A 647 -19.31 -6.81 -14.34
CA LYS A 647 -20.15 -6.28 -13.27
C LYS A 647 -19.41 -5.19 -12.47
N ALA A 648 -18.15 -5.44 -12.12
CA ALA A 648 -17.31 -4.45 -11.45
C ALA A 648 -17.15 -3.18 -12.30
N SER A 649 -16.94 -3.29 -13.61
CA SER A 649 -16.83 -2.16 -14.53
C SER A 649 -18.14 -1.36 -14.66
N ALA A 650 -19.28 -2.05 -14.64
CA ALA A 650 -20.59 -1.39 -14.67
C ALA A 650 -20.87 -0.59 -13.38
N LEU A 651 -20.37 -1.08 -12.24
CA LEU A 651 -20.51 -0.43 -10.93
C LEU A 651 -19.40 0.59 -10.64
N ASP A 652 -18.23 0.47 -11.28
CA ASP A 652 -17.09 1.37 -11.13
C ASP A 652 -16.51 1.75 -12.50
N PRO A 653 -17.25 2.55 -13.28
CA PRO A 653 -16.91 2.83 -14.67
C PRO A 653 -15.61 3.63 -14.85
N ARG A 654 -15.13 4.30 -13.80
CA ARG A 654 -13.88 5.08 -13.85
C ARG A 654 -12.72 4.39 -13.10
N SER A 655 -12.82 3.08 -12.88
CA SER A 655 -11.77 2.30 -12.25
C SER A 655 -10.69 1.89 -13.25
N ALA A 656 -9.55 2.56 -13.24
CA ALA A 656 -8.37 2.15 -14.01
C ALA A 656 -7.92 0.72 -13.65
N ARG A 657 -8.07 0.33 -12.37
CA ARG A 657 -7.75 -1.03 -11.90
C ARG A 657 -8.65 -2.07 -12.57
N THR A 658 -9.96 -1.86 -12.57
CA THR A 658 -10.91 -2.80 -13.19
C THR A 658 -10.67 -2.90 -14.70
N ALA A 659 -10.49 -1.77 -15.39
CA ALA A 659 -10.18 -1.74 -16.81
C ALA A 659 -8.89 -2.52 -17.13
N ARG A 660 -7.83 -2.34 -16.32
CA ARG A 660 -6.56 -3.07 -16.47
C ARG A 660 -6.70 -4.57 -16.22
N LEU A 661 -7.45 -4.99 -15.19
CA LEU A 661 -7.71 -6.40 -14.92
C LEU A 661 -8.50 -7.06 -16.06
N THR A 662 -9.50 -6.37 -16.59
CA THR A 662 -10.26 -6.80 -17.78
C THR A 662 -9.35 -6.97 -18.98
N GLY A 663 -8.52 -5.95 -19.28
CA GLY A 663 -7.58 -5.99 -20.39
C GLY A 663 -6.55 -7.12 -20.26
N LEU A 664 -6.05 -7.38 -19.04
CA LEU A 664 -5.16 -8.50 -18.76
C LEU A 664 -5.85 -9.84 -19.05
N THR A 665 -7.06 -10.05 -18.53
CA THR A 665 -7.84 -11.28 -18.78
C THR A 665 -8.04 -11.51 -20.26
N LEU A 666 -8.44 -10.48 -21.00
CA LEU A 666 -8.69 -10.55 -22.43
C LEU A 666 -7.40 -10.80 -23.23
N LEU A 667 -6.25 -10.26 -22.81
CA LEU A 667 -4.94 -10.54 -23.41
C LEU A 667 -4.58 -12.02 -23.26
N TRP A 668 -4.71 -12.59 -22.07
CA TRP A 668 -4.45 -14.03 -21.85
C TRP A 668 -5.39 -14.90 -22.65
N LEU A 669 -6.66 -14.53 -22.80
CA LEU A 669 -7.66 -15.20 -23.65
C LEU A 669 -7.47 -14.93 -25.16
N ARG A 670 -6.43 -14.17 -25.54
CA ARG A 670 -6.12 -13.79 -26.93
C ARG A 670 -7.22 -12.99 -27.63
N ARG A 671 -8.09 -12.31 -26.86
CA ARG A 671 -9.14 -11.38 -27.34
C ARG A 671 -8.55 -9.98 -27.54
N TYR A 672 -7.59 -9.85 -28.44
CA TYR A 672 -6.71 -8.68 -28.57
C TYR A 672 -7.42 -7.33 -28.81
N PRO A 673 -8.43 -7.22 -29.69
CA PRO A 673 -9.13 -5.94 -29.91
C PRO A 673 -9.81 -5.43 -28.63
N GLU A 674 -10.44 -6.33 -27.87
CA GLU A 674 -11.11 -6.01 -26.62
C GLU A 674 -10.09 -5.73 -25.51
N ALA A 675 -8.98 -6.49 -25.46
CA ALA A 675 -7.87 -6.22 -24.55
C ALA A 675 -7.28 -4.83 -24.77
N GLN A 676 -7.12 -4.44 -26.04
CA GLN A 676 -6.63 -3.12 -26.42
C GLN A 676 -7.58 -2.02 -25.91
N ALA A 677 -8.87 -2.13 -26.19
CA ALA A 677 -9.86 -1.16 -25.78
C ALA A 677 -9.90 -0.99 -24.24
N ALA A 678 -9.81 -2.11 -23.50
CA ALA A 678 -9.76 -2.09 -22.04
C ALA A 678 -8.47 -1.44 -21.50
N MET A 679 -7.30 -1.71 -22.12
CA MET A 679 -6.03 -1.09 -21.74
C MET A 679 -5.97 0.40 -22.10
N ASP A 680 -6.52 0.78 -23.26
CA ASP A 680 -6.62 2.19 -23.66
C ASP A 680 -7.52 2.97 -22.67
N ARG A 681 -8.63 2.36 -22.21
CA ARG A 681 -9.45 2.92 -21.13
C ARG A 681 -8.69 3.03 -19.82
N ALA A 682 -7.91 2.01 -19.43
CA ALA A 682 -7.09 2.05 -18.22
C ALA A 682 -6.06 3.20 -18.26
N LEU A 683 -5.42 3.41 -19.41
CA LEU A 683 -4.45 4.50 -19.61
C LEU A 683 -5.12 5.87 -19.68
N ALA A 684 -6.31 5.98 -20.26
CA ALA A 684 -7.07 7.24 -20.22
C ALA A 684 -7.43 7.67 -18.80
N LEU A 685 -7.69 6.71 -17.91
CA LEU A 685 -8.01 6.95 -16.48
C LEU A 685 -6.75 7.16 -15.62
N ALA A 686 -5.65 6.48 -15.94
CA ALA A 686 -4.40 6.55 -15.18
C ALA A 686 -3.18 6.50 -16.14
N PRO A 687 -2.85 7.62 -16.80
CA PRO A 687 -1.82 7.65 -17.87
C PRO A 687 -0.40 7.37 -17.36
N THR A 688 -0.15 7.55 -16.07
CA THR A 688 1.17 7.33 -15.45
C THR A 688 1.34 5.91 -14.86
N ASN A 689 0.35 5.03 -14.99
CA ASN A 689 0.43 3.69 -14.42
C ASN A 689 1.31 2.76 -15.27
N LEU A 690 2.50 2.44 -14.77
CA LEU A 690 3.52 1.63 -15.45
C LEU A 690 2.99 0.27 -15.90
N THR A 691 2.22 -0.41 -15.06
CA THR A 691 1.61 -1.71 -15.38
C THR A 691 0.67 -1.61 -16.57
N SER A 692 -0.14 -0.54 -16.65
CA SER A 692 -1.06 -0.33 -17.78
C SER A 692 -0.31 -0.06 -19.08
N ILE A 693 0.78 0.74 -19.03
CA ILE A 693 1.65 1.01 -20.18
C ILE A 693 2.27 -0.30 -20.68
N GLU A 694 2.85 -1.09 -19.80
CA GLU A 694 3.44 -2.39 -20.13
C GLU A 694 2.41 -3.34 -20.75
N ARG A 695 1.24 -3.53 -20.11
CA ARG A 695 0.20 -4.44 -20.62
C ARG A 695 -0.33 -3.98 -21.97
N ARG A 696 -0.45 -2.69 -22.21
CA ARG A 696 -0.84 -2.15 -23.51
C ARG A 696 0.20 -2.46 -24.60
N ALA A 697 1.49 -2.36 -24.27
CA ALA A 697 2.57 -2.78 -25.17
C ALA A 697 2.51 -4.29 -25.45
N MET A 698 2.26 -5.12 -24.41
CA MET A 698 2.13 -6.58 -24.57
C MET A 698 0.97 -6.97 -25.50
N VAL A 699 -0.14 -6.22 -25.53
CA VAL A 699 -1.23 -6.47 -26.49
C VAL A 699 -0.73 -6.30 -27.93
N ALA A 700 0.06 -5.25 -28.22
CA ALA A 700 0.65 -5.05 -29.56
C ALA A 700 1.65 -6.17 -29.89
N LEU A 701 2.50 -6.57 -28.93
CA LEU A 701 3.46 -7.67 -29.13
C LEU A 701 2.75 -8.99 -29.43
N ALA A 702 1.64 -9.28 -28.74
CA ALA A 702 0.86 -10.47 -28.99
C ALA A 702 0.23 -10.51 -30.39
N GLN A 703 0.01 -9.36 -31.00
CA GLN A 703 -0.42 -9.21 -32.40
C GLN A 703 0.75 -9.22 -33.40
N GLY A 704 1.99 -9.27 -32.92
CA GLY A 704 3.19 -9.21 -33.77
C GLY A 704 3.59 -7.79 -34.17
N ASP A 705 3.02 -6.76 -33.53
CA ASP A 705 3.26 -5.36 -33.81
C ASP A 705 4.31 -4.75 -32.86
N LEU A 706 5.58 -4.93 -33.19
CA LEU A 706 6.68 -4.33 -32.44
C LEU A 706 6.66 -2.79 -32.52
N ALA A 707 6.32 -2.24 -33.66
CA ALA A 707 6.30 -0.77 -33.86
C ALA A 707 5.22 -0.12 -32.99
N GLY A 708 4.04 -0.75 -32.90
CA GLY A 708 2.96 -0.36 -31.98
C GLY A 708 3.38 -0.43 -30.53
N ALA A 709 4.06 -1.50 -30.11
CA ALA A 709 4.57 -1.62 -28.74
C ALA A 709 5.58 -0.52 -28.41
N GLN A 710 6.52 -0.22 -29.31
CA GLN A 710 7.48 0.88 -29.19
C GLN A 710 6.80 2.27 -29.15
N ALA A 711 5.72 2.43 -29.89
CA ALA A 711 4.93 3.67 -29.81
C ALA A 711 4.29 3.87 -28.44
N VAL A 712 3.80 2.79 -27.81
CA VAL A 712 3.29 2.81 -26.44
C VAL A 712 4.40 3.21 -25.44
N VAL A 713 5.61 2.65 -25.59
CA VAL A 713 6.77 3.03 -24.76
C VAL A 713 7.09 4.50 -24.90
N ARG A 714 7.17 5.03 -26.14
CA ARG A 714 7.45 6.46 -26.39
C ARG A 714 6.39 7.37 -25.77
N ALA A 715 5.11 7.02 -25.89
CA ALA A 715 4.03 7.76 -25.26
C ALA A 715 4.13 7.72 -23.72
N GLY A 716 4.48 6.58 -23.16
CA GLY A 716 4.72 6.42 -21.71
C GLY A 716 5.87 7.29 -21.22
N LEU A 717 6.99 7.36 -21.94
CA LEU A 717 8.15 8.20 -21.58
C LEU A 717 7.85 9.70 -21.54
N ALA A 718 6.79 10.14 -22.22
CA ALA A 718 6.30 11.52 -22.14
C ALA A 718 5.45 11.79 -20.89
N ALA A 719 4.92 10.74 -20.25
CA ALA A 719 3.98 10.81 -19.13
C ALA A 719 4.61 10.50 -17.76
N VAL A 720 5.68 9.70 -17.73
CA VAL A 720 6.31 9.21 -16.49
C VAL A 720 7.82 9.41 -16.52
N GLU A 721 8.44 9.33 -15.35
CA GLU A 721 9.90 9.43 -15.20
C GLU A 721 10.58 8.30 -16.01
N PRO A 722 11.52 8.65 -16.94
CA PRO A 722 12.11 7.67 -17.86
C PRO A 722 12.81 6.49 -17.19
N ALA A 723 13.55 6.71 -16.10
CA ALA A 723 14.24 5.64 -15.39
C ALA A 723 13.25 4.61 -14.82
N ALA A 724 12.12 5.06 -14.29
CA ALA A 724 11.08 4.17 -13.75
C ALA A 724 10.46 3.30 -14.85
N LEU A 725 10.12 3.88 -15.99
CA LEU A 725 9.53 3.13 -17.10
C LEU A 725 10.52 2.12 -17.70
N LEU A 726 11.77 2.54 -17.94
CA LEU A 726 12.79 1.69 -18.53
C LEU A 726 13.15 0.51 -17.60
N ALA A 727 13.31 0.78 -16.28
CA ALA A 727 13.52 -0.27 -15.30
C ALA A 727 12.35 -1.24 -15.26
N TYR A 728 11.11 -0.72 -15.33
CA TYR A 728 9.90 -1.54 -15.33
C TYR A 728 9.86 -2.49 -16.54
N PHE A 729 10.09 -2.00 -17.76
CA PHE A 729 10.16 -2.81 -18.99
C PHE A 729 11.34 -3.80 -18.97
N GLY A 730 12.44 -3.46 -18.32
CA GLY A 730 13.56 -4.37 -18.15
C GLY A 730 13.27 -5.52 -17.20
N ASN A 731 12.55 -5.23 -16.10
CA ASN A 731 12.36 -6.16 -14.97
C ASN A 731 11.11 -7.02 -15.08
N TYR A 732 10.00 -6.47 -15.59
CA TYR A 732 8.76 -7.22 -15.69
C TYR A 732 8.56 -7.78 -17.11
N PHE A 733 8.25 -9.07 -17.20
CA PHE A 733 8.06 -9.83 -18.45
C PHE A 733 9.21 -9.74 -19.46
N ASP A 734 10.39 -9.28 -19.01
CA ASP A 734 11.62 -9.25 -19.82
C ASP A 734 11.49 -8.50 -21.14
N LEU A 735 10.80 -7.35 -21.13
CA LEU A 735 10.53 -6.54 -22.33
C LEU A 735 11.68 -5.61 -22.74
N TYR A 736 12.91 -5.81 -22.22
CA TYR A 736 14.10 -5.03 -22.54
C TYR A 736 14.40 -4.96 -24.05
N TRP A 737 13.98 -5.97 -24.81
CA TRP A 737 14.17 -6.05 -26.25
C TRP A 737 13.20 -5.21 -27.06
N VAL A 738 12.10 -4.75 -26.46
CA VAL A 738 11.14 -3.81 -27.07
C VAL A 738 11.69 -2.40 -27.12
N LEU A 739 12.60 -2.08 -26.20
CA LEU A 739 13.26 -0.78 -26.12
C LEU A 739 14.17 -0.53 -27.31
N ASP A 740 14.17 0.69 -27.84
CA ASP A 740 15.11 1.07 -28.89
C ASP A 740 16.56 1.18 -28.38
N ASP A 741 17.51 1.38 -29.30
CA ASP A 741 18.93 1.38 -28.97
C ASP A 741 19.33 2.45 -27.96
N ALA A 742 18.72 3.66 -28.02
CA ALA A 742 18.96 4.73 -27.06
C ALA A 742 18.39 4.41 -25.68
N GLN A 743 17.16 3.88 -25.63
CA GLN A 743 16.50 3.44 -24.41
C GLN A 743 17.22 2.29 -23.73
N GLN A 744 17.74 1.32 -24.51
CA GLN A 744 18.57 0.22 -23.97
C GLN A 744 19.87 0.76 -23.35
N ARG A 745 20.54 1.77 -23.95
CA ARG A 745 21.70 2.42 -23.34
C ARG A 745 21.35 3.10 -22.02
N GLN A 746 20.22 3.80 -21.97
CA GLN A 746 19.72 4.40 -20.72
C GLN A 746 19.42 3.33 -19.67
N LEU A 747 18.72 2.24 -20.03
CA LEU A 747 18.47 1.10 -19.13
C LEU A 747 19.76 0.55 -18.54
N LEU A 748 20.79 0.36 -19.37
CA LEU A 748 22.10 -0.12 -18.95
C LEU A 748 22.86 0.87 -18.05
N ALA A 749 22.50 2.14 -18.01
CA ALA A 749 23.11 3.15 -17.16
C ALA A 749 22.42 3.23 -15.77
N LEU A 750 21.23 2.65 -15.61
CA LEU A 750 20.45 2.75 -14.36
C LEU A 750 21.18 2.08 -13.18
N PRO A 751 21.17 2.71 -11.99
CA PRO A 751 21.71 2.12 -10.78
C PRO A 751 20.79 1.05 -10.19
N PRO A 752 21.26 0.22 -9.24
CA PRO A 752 20.42 -0.74 -8.53
C PRO A 752 19.20 -0.13 -7.84
N SER A 753 19.26 1.13 -7.43
CA SER A 753 18.13 1.86 -6.81
C SER A 753 16.93 2.02 -7.73
N ALA A 754 17.11 1.99 -9.06
CA ALA A 754 16.00 1.98 -10.02
C ALA A 754 15.23 0.64 -10.05
N PHE A 755 15.78 -0.39 -9.40
CA PHE A 755 15.21 -1.73 -9.27
C PHE A 755 14.94 -2.07 -7.79
N ASP A 756 14.49 -1.11 -7.01
CA ASP A 756 14.21 -1.26 -5.57
C ASP A 756 15.40 -1.81 -4.76
N ASN A 757 16.61 -1.56 -5.22
CA ASN A 757 17.87 -2.12 -4.71
C ASN A 757 17.97 -3.66 -4.82
N ASP A 758 17.08 -4.32 -5.59
CA ASP A 758 17.24 -5.73 -5.93
C ASP A 758 18.40 -5.90 -6.92
N ARG A 759 19.58 -6.28 -6.36
CA ARG A 759 20.78 -6.50 -7.15
C ARG A 759 20.66 -7.67 -8.12
N GLY A 760 19.84 -8.67 -7.79
CA GLY A 760 19.55 -9.81 -8.67
C GLY A 760 18.79 -9.39 -9.91
N ALA A 761 17.69 -8.66 -9.71
CA ALA A 761 16.88 -8.10 -10.78
C ALA A 761 17.67 -7.11 -11.66
N TRP A 762 18.39 -6.16 -11.04
CA TRP A 762 19.25 -5.22 -11.75
C TRP A 762 20.32 -5.91 -12.61
N ALA A 763 20.98 -6.91 -12.07
CA ALA A 763 22.07 -7.59 -12.76
C ALA A 763 21.57 -8.48 -13.91
N ILE A 764 20.44 -9.20 -13.72
CA ILE A 764 19.89 -10.07 -14.79
C ILE A 764 19.39 -9.24 -15.97
N VAL A 765 18.74 -8.10 -15.72
CA VAL A 765 18.30 -7.17 -16.77
C VAL A 765 19.48 -6.68 -17.61
N ARG A 766 20.59 -6.32 -16.96
CA ARG A 766 21.81 -5.92 -17.67
C ARG A 766 22.43 -7.08 -18.45
N ALA A 767 22.49 -8.27 -17.88
CA ALA A 767 23.01 -9.46 -18.56
C ALA A 767 22.23 -9.73 -19.85
N GLN A 768 20.92 -9.74 -19.79
CA GLN A 768 20.02 -9.94 -20.93
C GLN A 768 20.20 -8.85 -22.00
N THR A 769 20.26 -7.59 -21.56
CA THR A 769 20.40 -6.45 -22.48
C THR A 769 21.77 -6.44 -23.17
N TYR A 770 22.87 -6.72 -22.46
CA TYR A 770 24.19 -6.84 -23.06
C TYR A 770 24.27 -8.04 -24.03
N TYR A 771 23.66 -9.17 -23.68
CA TYR A 771 23.60 -10.34 -24.56
C TYR A 771 22.87 -10.00 -25.86
N LEU A 772 21.70 -9.35 -25.78
CA LEU A 772 20.94 -8.89 -26.95
C LEU A 772 21.79 -7.97 -27.86
N ARG A 773 22.59 -7.10 -27.26
CA ARG A 773 23.47 -6.18 -27.96
C ARG A 773 24.78 -6.81 -28.48
N GLY A 774 24.98 -8.10 -28.30
CA GLY A 774 26.15 -8.84 -28.73
C GLY A 774 27.38 -8.72 -27.82
N ASP A 775 27.32 -7.97 -26.70
CA ASP A 775 28.42 -7.84 -25.72
C ASP A 775 28.42 -9.04 -24.75
N GLN A 776 28.91 -10.17 -25.24
CA GLN A 776 28.94 -11.43 -24.50
C GLN A 776 29.82 -11.34 -23.24
N ALA A 777 30.87 -10.52 -23.25
CA ALA A 777 31.76 -10.36 -22.12
C ALA A 777 31.06 -9.70 -20.93
N LYS A 778 30.39 -8.57 -21.18
CA LYS A 778 29.59 -7.89 -20.12
C LYS A 778 28.36 -8.70 -19.72
N ALA A 779 27.71 -9.38 -20.66
CA ALA A 779 26.59 -10.28 -20.36
C ALA A 779 26.98 -11.31 -19.30
N ARG A 780 28.15 -11.95 -19.43
CA ARG A 780 28.66 -12.91 -18.44
C ARG A 780 29.00 -12.28 -17.10
N VAL A 781 29.60 -11.08 -17.07
CA VAL A 781 29.92 -10.38 -15.83
C VAL A 781 28.65 -10.10 -15.01
N TYR A 782 27.61 -9.58 -15.68
CA TYR A 782 26.36 -9.28 -15.00
C TYR A 782 25.53 -10.52 -14.69
N ALA A 783 25.63 -11.58 -15.50
CA ALA A 783 25.02 -12.86 -15.20
C ALA A 783 25.62 -13.51 -13.94
N ASP A 784 26.95 -13.41 -13.74
CA ASP A 784 27.56 -13.89 -12.50
C ASP A 784 27.16 -13.03 -11.29
N SER A 785 27.08 -11.72 -11.45
CA SER A 785 26.55 -10.82 -10.41
C SER A 785 25.09 -11.16 -10.04
N ALA A 786 24.24 -11.47 -11.03
CA ALA A 786 22.87 -11.90 -10.81
C ALA A 786 22.80 -13.24 -10.05
N ARG A 787 23.59 -14.22 -10.48
CA ARG A 787 23.72 -15.53 -9.82
C ARG A 787 24.07 -15.38 -8.35
N VAL A 788 25.10 -14.61 -8.02
CA VAL A 788 25.55 -14.40 -6.64
C VAL A 788 24.46 -13.73 -5.80
N ALA A 789 23.84 -12.66 -6.31
CA ALA A 789 22.80 -11.96 -5.58
C ALA A 789 21.56 -12.84 -5.34
N MET A 790 21.13 -13.61 -6.33
CA MET A 790 19.99 -14.53 -6.21
C MET A 790 20.29 -15.70 -5.28
N GLU A 791 21.53 -16.19 -5.27
CA GLU A 791 21.98 -17.23 -4.33
C GLU A 791 21.93 -16.74 -2.87
N GLU A 792 22.30 -15.49 -2.61
CA GLU A 792 22.15 -14.86 -1.30
C GLU A 792 20.67 -14.72 -0.91
N GLN A 793 19.82 -14.27 -1.82
CA GLN A 793 18.39 -14.12 -1.58
C GLN A 793 17.71 -15.48 -1.32
N LEU A 794 18.07 -16.53 -2.05
CA LEU A 794 17.54 -17.88 -1.88
C LEU A 794 17.93 -18.52 -0.54
N ARG A 795 18.97 -18.03 0.18
CA ARG A 795 19.26 -18.46 1.56
C ARG A 795 18.11 -18.07 2.51
N ALA A 796 17.49 -16.92 2.27
CA ALA A 796 16.36 -16.45 3.07
C ALA A 796 15.02 -17.04 2.60
N THR A 797 14.88 -17.33 1.30
CA THR A 797 13.64 -17.82 0.67
C THR A 797 13.93 -19.02 -0.24
N PRO A 798 14.29 -20.21 0.32
CA PRO A 798 14.76 -21.36 -0.46
C PRO A 798 13.73 -21.99 -1.40
N ASP A 799 12.44 -21.66 -1.22
CA ASP A 799 11.34 -22.16 -2.03
C ASP A 799 10.77 -21.12 -3.01
N ASP A 800 11.53 -20.04 -3.29
CA ASP A 800 11.12 -19.03 -4.26
C ASP A 800 11.36 -19.54 -5.70
N GLY A 801 10.31 -20.06 -6.31
CA GLY A 801 10.37 -20.63 -7.66
C GLY A 801 10.80 -19.64 -8.74
N GLN A 802 10.41 -18.37 -8.62
CA GLN A 802 10.80 -17.33 -9.58
C GLN A 802 12.31 -17.05 -9.50
N ARG A 803 12.85 -16.90 -8.29
CA ARG A 803 14.31 -16.71 -8.10
C ARG A 803 15.13 -17.88 -8.57
N HIS A 804 14.67 -19.12 -8.37
CA HIS A 804 15.30 -20.30 -8.95
C HIS A 804 15.34 -20.23 -10.47
N ALA A 805 14.24 -19.91 -11.14
CA ALA A 805 14.20 -19.81 -12.60
C ALA A 805 15.10 -18.69 -13.12
N LEU A 806 15.11 -17.52 -12.48
CA LEU A 806 15.99 -16.39 -12.87
C LEU A 806 17.47 -16.70 -12.60
N ARG A 807 17.80 -17.42 -11.52
CA ARG A 807 19.14 -17.94 -11.27
C ARG A 807 19.54 -18.93 -12.35
N GLY A 808 18.63 -19.81 -12.77
CA GLY A 808 18.81 -20.74 -13.91
C GLY A 808 19.10 -19.98 -15.20
N LEU A 809 18.39 -18.87 -15.46
CA LEU A 809 18.66 -18.00 -16.61
C LEU A 809 20.05 -17.36 -16.55
N ALA A 810 20.47 -16.88 -15.39
CA ALA A 810 21.82 -16.33 -15.18
C ALA A 810 22.91 -17.41 -15.44
N LEU A 811 22.73 -18.61 -14.92
CA LEU A 811 23.62 -19.76 -15.18
C LEU A 811 23.68 -20.14 -16.67
N ALA A 812 22.57 -19.99 -17.40
CA ALA A 812 22.53 -20.25 -18.85
C ALA A 812 23.41 -19.23 -19.61
N TYR A 813 23.34 -17.94 -19.26
CA TYR A 813 24.22 -16.91 -19.84
C TYR A 813 25.73 -17.16 -19.53
N LEU A 814 26.03 -17.83 -18.41
CA LEU A 814 27.39 -18.25 -18.04
C LEU A 814 27.85 -19.51 -18.75
N GLY A 815 26.96 -20.21 -19.47
CA GLY A 815 27.24 -21.48 -20.13
C GLY A 815 27.24 -22.70 -19.19
N ARG A 816 26.73 -22.56 -17.95
CA ARG A 816 26.65 -23.64 -16.94
C ARG A 816 25.39 -24.48 -17.18
N LYS A 817 25.41 -25.24 -18.31
CA LYS A 817 24.25 -25.95 -18.86
C LYS A 817 23.47 -26.81 -17.84
N VAL A 818 24.17 -27.69 -17.13
CA VAL A 818 23.52 -28.64 -16.21
C VAL A 818 22.81 -27.92 -15.08
N GLU A 819 23.50 -27.00 -14.43
CA GLU A 819 22.96 -26.24 -13.31
C GLU A 819 21.84 -25.30 -13.74
N ALA A 820 21.96 -24.67 -14.92
CA ALA A 820 20.92 -23.82 -15.48
C ALA A 820 19.58 -24.58 -15.66
N ILE A 821 19.66 -25.79 -16.23
CA ILE A 821 18.50 -26.66 -16.44
C ILE A 821 17.91 -27.08 -15.08
N GLN A 822 18.74 -27.52 -14.14
CA GLN A 822 18.29 -27.95 -12.81
C GLN A 822 17.55 -26.82 -12.06
N GLU A 823 18.13 -25.61 -12.06
CA GLU A 823 17.51 -24.45 -11.39
C GLU A 823 16.20 -24.04 -12.09
N GLY A 824 16.18 -24.03 -13.42
CA GLY A 824 14.95 -23.73 -14.16
C GLY A 824 13.82 -24.73 -13.88
N GLN A 825 14.16 -26.04 -13.87
CA GLN A 825 13.22 -27.12 -13.55
C GLN A 825 12.76 -27.04 -12.09
N ARG A 826 13.66 -26.70 -11.16
CA ARG A 826 13.31 -26.48 -9.75
C ARG A 826 12.31 -25.32 -9.61
N GLY A 827 12.53 -24.21 -10.31
CA GLY A 827 11.59 -23.08 -10.33
C GLY A 827 10.19 -23.51 -10.76
N VAL A 828 10.06 -24.27 -11.86
CA VAL A 828 8.78 -24.80 -12.36
C VAL A 828 8.14 -25.76 -11.36
N ALA A 829 8.93 -26.59 -10.68
CA ALA A 829 8.43 -27.53 -9.69
C ALA A 829 7.90 -26.84 -8.41
N LEU A 830 8.54 -25.77 -7.97
CA LEU A 830 8.12 -25.00 -6.79
C LEU A 830 6.88 -24.14 -7.06
N MET A 831 6.70 -23.67 -8.30
CA MET A 831 5.54 -22.87 -8.71
C MET A 831 4.95 -23.38 -10.04
N PRO A 832 4.28 -24.52 -10.01
CA PRO A 832 3.63 -25.05 -11.21
C PRO A 832 2.42 -24.18 -11.61
N SER A 833 2.11 -24.14 -12.92
CA SER A 833 0.96 -23.39 -13.46
C SER A 833 -0.39 -23.83 -12.90
N SER A 834 -0.49 -25.04 -12.34
CA SER A 834 -1.68 -25.53 -11.63
C SER A 834 -1.90 -24.86 -10.28
N ARG A 835 -0.84 -24.32 -9.66
CA ARG A 835 -0.89 -23.55 -8.42
C ARG A 835 -1.11 -22.07 -8.68
N ASP A 836 -0.40 -21.53 -9.67
CA ASP A 836 -0.52 -20.13 -10.08
C ASP A 836 -0.36 -20.06 -11.61
N ALA A 837 -1.49 -19.89 -12.29
CA ALA A 837 -1.53 -19.83 -13.75
C ALA A 837 -0.98 -18.52 -14.33
N TYR A 838 -0.70 -17.54 -13.49
CA TYR A 838 -0.07 -16.27 -13.90
C TYR A 838 1.47 -16.38 -13.79
N ASN A 839 1.99 -16.64 -12.59
CA ASN A 839 3.43 -16.69 -12.33
C ASN A 839 4.05 -18.03 -12.80
N GLY A 840 3.36 -19.14 -12.64
CA GLY A 840 3.86 -20.46 -13.05
C GLY A 840 4.11 -20.56 -14.55
N LEU A 841 3.22 -19.98 -15.38
CA LEU A 841 3.44 -19.91 -16.83
C LEU A 841 4.62 -19.00 -17.21
N TYR A 842 4.84 -17.90 -16.48
CA TYR A 842 6.02 -17.06 -16.66
C TYR A 842 7.32 -17.83 -16.32
N ILE A 843 7.33 -18.58 -15.23
CA ILE A 843 8.49 -19.42 -14.86
C ILE A 843 8.75 -20.51 -15.91
N GLN A 844 7.71 -21.15 -16.42
CA GLN A 844 7.82 -22.12 -17.53
C GLN A 844 8.38 -21.46 -18.80
N HIS A 845 7.99 -20.23 -19.10
CA HIS A 845 8.57 -19.46 -20.21
C HIS A 845 10.08 -19.16 -19.96
N GLN A 846 10.51 -18.87 -18.73
CA GLN A 846 11.93 -18.73 -18.44
C GLN A 846 12.68 -20.04 -18.68
N LEU A 847 12.10 -21.20 -18.38
CA LEU A 847 12.70 -22.50 -18.70
C LEU A 847 12.86 -22.71 -20.21
N VAL A 848 11.92 -22.26 -21.06
CA VAL A 848 12.10 -22.24 -22.52
C VAL A 848 13.35 -21.45 -22.90
N ARG A 849 13.52 -20.25 -22.35
CA ARG A 849 14.68 -19.38 -22.61
C ARG A 849 16.00 -20.03 -22.15
N ILE A 850 15.98 -20.68 -20.99
CA ILE A 850 17.16 -21.44 -20.49
C ILE A 850 17.52 -22.52 -21.50
N TYR A 851 16.58 -23.35 -21.97
CA TYR A 851 16.84 -24.40 -22.96
C TYR A 851 17.43 -23.82 -24.25
N LEU A 852 16.92 -22.69 -24.74
CA LEU A 852 17.46 -22.05 -25.95
C LEU A 852 18.92 -21.60 -25.77
N LEU A 853 19.23 -20.95 -24.63
CA LEU A 853 20.55 -20.44 -24.32
C LEU A 853 21.62 -21.56 -24.16
N VAL A 854 21.20 -22.74 -23.68
CA VAL A 854 22.12 -23.88 -23.47
C VAL A 854 22.10 -24.89 -24.60
N GLY A 855 21.45 -24.57 -25.73
CA GLY A 855 21.45 -25.39 -26.95
C GLY A 855 20.59 -26.66 -26.87
N GLU A 856 19.41 -26.59 -26.26
CA GLU A 856 18.41 -27.66 -26.17
C GLU A 856 17.09 -27.28 -26.90
N PRO A 857 17.11 -27.02 -28.20
CA PRO A 857 15.96 -26.44 -28.92
C PRO A 857 14.72 -27.34 -28.91
N GLU A 858 14.88 -28.68 -28.95
CA GLU A 858 13.73 -29.57 -28.92
C GLU A 858 12.99 -29.55 -27.57
N LYS A 859 13.75 -29.47 -26.44
CA LYS A 859 13.14 -29.30 -25.12
C LYS A 859 12.46 -27.94 -24.98
N ALA A 860 13.02 -26.90 -25.59
CA ALA A 860 12.40 -25.59 -25.63
C ALA A 860 11.06 -25.64 -26.42
N LEU A 861 11.02 -26.32 -27.54
CA LEU A 861 9.82 -26.50 -28.37
C LEU A 861 8.73 -27.28 -27.63
N ASP A 862 9.07 -28.36 -26.92
CA ASP A 862 8.12 -29.13 -26.12
C ASP A 862 7.40 -28.23 -25.08
N GLN A 863 8.15 -27.37 -24.36
CA GLN A 863 7.58 -26.43 -23.42
C GLN A 863 6.78 -25.32 -24.10
N LEU A 864 7.26 -24.82 -25.23
CA LEU A 864 6.61 -23.75 -25.98
C LEU A 864 5.26 -24.20 -26.58
N GLU A 865 5.18 -25.41 -27.12
CA GLU A 865 3.93 -26.01 -27.59
C GLU A 865 2.89 -26.12 -26.45
N ALA A 866 3.34 -26.46 -25.23
CA ALA A 866 2.47 -26.53 -24.08
C ALA A 866 1.95 -25.13 -23.69
N LEU A 867 2.83 -24.11 -23.66
CA LEU A 867 2.47 -22.73 -23.34
C LEU A 867 1.48 -22.13 -24.36
N LEU A 868 1.58 -22.49 -25.63
CA LEU A 868 0.66 -21.98 -26.66
C LEU A 868 -0.76 -22.57 -26.56
N LYS A 869 -0.92 -23.73 -25.91
CA LYS A 869 -2.23 -24.40 -25.70
C LYS A 869 -3.05 -23.85 -24.56
N VAL A 870 -2.44 -23.10 -23.65
CA VAL A 870 -3.13 -22.52 -22.48
C VAL A 870 -3.33 -21.01 -22.67
N PRO A 871 -4.26 -20.38 -21.95
CA PRO A 871 -4.37 -18.93 -21.89
C PRO A 871 -3.08 -18.31 -21.36
N TYR A 872 -2.39 -17.57 -22.22
CA TYR A 872 -1.12 -16.91 -21.91
C TYR A 872 -0.82 -15.86 -22.97
N TYR A 873 0.02 -14.85 -22.63
CA TYR A 873 0.31 -13.75 -23.55
C TYR A 873 1.14 -14.13 -24.77
N LEU A 874 1.92 -15.23 -24.72
CA LEU A 874 2.63 -15.72 -25.90
C LEU A 874 1.65 -16.13 -26.99
N SER A 875 1.97 -15.72 -28.20
CA SER A 875 1.18 -15.94 -29.40
C SER A 875 2.08 -16.21 -30.60
N PRO A 876 1.55 -16.76 -31.71
CA PRO A 876 2.29 -16.84 -32.96
C PRO A 876 2.86 -15.50 -33.45
N GLY A 877 2.13 -14.37 -33.19
CA GLY A 877 2.59 -13.02 -33.49
C GLY A 877 3.81 -12.62 -32.66
N TRP A 878 3.75 -12.88 -31.34
CA TRP A 878 4.86 -12.62 -30.44
C TRP A 878 6.12 -13.40 -30.84
N LEU A 879 6.00 -14.71 -31.11
CA LEU A 879 7.12 -15.58 -31.49
C LEU A 879 7.88 -15.12 -32.73
N LYS A 880 7.18 -14.46 -33.68
CA LYS A 880 7.80 -13.91 -34.90
C LYS A 880 8.79 -12.81 -34.63
N ILE A 881 8.50 -11.96 -33.65
CA ILE A 881 9.19 -10.69 -33.42
C ILE A 881 10.18 -10.73 -32.26
N ASP A 882 9.99 -11.63 -31.28
CA ASP A 882 10.85 -11.72 -30.12
C ASP A 882 12.22 -12.32 -30.49
N PRO A 883 13.33 -11.59 -30.29
CA PRO A 883 14.68 -12.04 -30.62
C PRO A 883 15.15 -13.23 -29.78
N ASN A 884 14.54 -13.48 -28.60
CA ASN A 884 14.89 -14.63 -27.77
C ASN A 884 14.57 -15.98 -28.46
N PHE A 885 13.64 -16.00 -29.42
CA PHE A 885 13.31 -17.20 -30.22
C PHE A 885 14.10 -17.31 -31.53
N ALA A 886 15.06 -16.38 -31.78
CA ALA A 886 15.90 -16.44 -32.98
C ALA A 886 16.61 -17.81 -33.22
N PRO A 887 17.09 -18.53 -32.16
CA PRO A 887 17.69 -19.83 -32.31
C PRO A 887 16.77 -20.94 -32.90
N LEU A 888 15.44 -20.73 -32.86
CA LEU A 888 14.46 -21.68 -33.39
C LEU A 888 14.07 -21.39 -34.84
N ARG A 889 14.43 -20.25 -35.39
CA ARG A 889 14.09 -19.89 -36.78
C ARG A 889 14.66 -20.90 -37.74
N GLY A 890 13.82 -21.36 -38.68
CA GLY A 890 14.16 -22.43 -39.64
C GLY A 890 13.90 -23.83 -39.11
N ASN A 891 13.55 -24.03 -37.84
CA ASN A 891 13.12 -25.33 -37.33
C ASN A 891 11.66 -25.58 -37.79
N PRO A 892 11.34 -26.69 -38.48
CA PRO A 892 10.00 -26.94 -39.00
C PRO A 892 8.89 -26.99 -37.95
N ARG A 893 9.20 -27.40 -36.72
CA ARG A 893 8.22 -27.37 -35.60
C ARG A 893 7.90 -25.93 -35.24
N PHE A 894 8.94 -25.09 -35.08
CA PHE A 894 8.77 -23.68 -34.76
C PHE A 894 7.99 -22.92 -35.81
N GLU A 895 8.31 -23.18 -37.12
CA GLU A 895 7.62 -22.50 -38.22
C GLU A 895 6.11 -22.84 -38.25
N ARG A 896 5.73 -24.06 -37.87
CA ARG A 896 4.31 -24.43 -37.71
C ARG A 896 3.64 -23.63 -36.57
N LEU A 897 4.31 -23.51 -35.43
CA LEU A 897 3.80 -22.74 -34.30
C LEU A 897 3.60 -21.26 -34.64
N VAL A 898 4.56 -20.67 -35.35
CA VAL A 898 4.51 -19.29 -35.84
C VAL A 898 3.42 -19.10 -36.90
N ALA A 899 3.11 -20.12 -37.70
CA ALA A 899 2.02 -20.12 -38.68
C ALA A 899 0.65 -20.32 -38.04
N GLY A 900 0.58 -20.62 -36.72
CA GLY A 900 -0.67 -20.91 -36.03
C GLY A 900 -1.29 -22.28 -36.42
N LYS A 901 -0.47 -23.25 -36.86
CA LYS A 901 -0.85 -24.59 -37.31
C LYS A 901 -0.43 -25.67 -36.32
#